data_0361067467cdc5edd9d604fcc12fc251
#
_entry.id   0361067467cdc5edd9d604fcc12fc251
#
_cell.length_a   1.000
_cell.length_b   1.000
_cell.length_c   1.000
_cell.angle_alpha   90.00
_cell.angle_beta   90.00
_cell.angle_gamma   90.00
#
_symmetry.space_group_name_H-M   'P 1'
#
loop_
_entity.id
_entity.type
_entity.pdbx_description
1 polymer ?
#
loop_
_entity_poly.entity_id
_entity_poly.type
_entity_poly.pdbx_seq_one_letter_code
_entity_poly.pdbx_strand_id
1 'polypeptide(L)'
;MKKKINCFIPFGTPEDTMQTVKELQVSELVNKIYLLGSEPGKKALPGCEYLSVKGFYSTDTMKTIAANANTEYTLFYLKQTPLKLGLYALERMVQIMENDKKNGIVYADHYQLINGELKQAPVIDYQLGSVRDDFDFGSMLLFSSSAFTKIADALREEYKYAGLYAMRLFISYKYSIVHINEYLYTEIETDTRKSGEKQFDYVNPKNREVQIEMEAACTEYLKCIDAYFMPTSSRPVNLHSENFEFEASVIIPVRNRAHTIRDAVNSALNQRTTFSFNIIVIDNHSTDGTTEILQELSSDKRLIHIIPQEHDLGIGGCWNKGICHEKCGKFAIQLDSDDLYKDESTLQKIVDTFYKESCAMVIGTYLMTDFQLNEIPPGIIDHKEWTPENGKNNALRINGLGAPRAFYTPILRDIKMPNTSYGEDYAIGLRISREYKIGRIYDVIYLCRRWEGNSDAALSTEKVNRNNFYKDRIRTWEIKGRIQMHTIDEEFQELVEEMIENQKENWELAKRNYEALEENLEKKKVLKLKEEDREMKVRIFPNPQRILSTMAKTDSRSIQERSCFLCGKNRPAEQTYLPFGHYEVCLNPYPIFQRHLTIIDKEHTPQSMKGRFEDMLHLAENLDEFYILYNGPECGASAPDHMHFQAAGKEEELTNPFALNFLKSILENENGVTTYVDNVFTTCIGMTSGLKVDLMQQFEKVYQNLSVIYSDKEPLINMITWYGLDKISHFGGDEIEVWNCIIFLRSKHRPDCYYTPNEKGLLISPAVAEMGGIFPIVREEDMDKLNAQQLTEIYKEISLSPQQLNTLCDQLFKKK
;
A
#
# COMPACT_ATOMS: atom_id res chain seq x y z
N MET A 1 -46.22 -20.62 -7.76
CA MET A 1 -44.78 -20.60 -7.41
C MET A 1 -44.58 -20.09 -5.99
N LYS A 2 -43.52 -20.50 -5.29
CA LYS A 2 -43.22 -19.97 -3.95
C LYS A 2 -42.73 -18.53 -4.08
N LYS A 3 -43.31 -17.64 -3.29
CA LYS A 3 -42.86 -16.22 -3.25
C LYS A 3 -41.44 -16.15 -2.67
N LYS A 4 -40.49 -15.62 -3.45
CA LYS A 4 -39.06 -15.72 -3.17
C LYS A 4 -38.37 -14.39 -2.91
N ILE A 5 -39.01 -13.26 -3.29
CA ILE A 5 -38.37 -11.94 -3.33
C ILE A 5 -39.09 -10.95 -2.42
N ASN A 6 -38.35 -10.31 -1.52
CA ASN A 6 -38.75 -9.05 -0.89
C ASN A 6 -38.09 -7.88 -1.64
N CYS A 7 -38.88 -6.90 -2.03
CA CYS A 7 -38.43 -5.72 -2.79
C CYS A 7 -38.30 -4.51 -1.87
N PHE A 8 -37.22 -3.78 -1.99
CA PHE A 8 -36.94 -2.52 -1.28
C PHE A 8 -36.74 -1.40 -2.28
N ILE A 9 -37.60 -0.41 -2.25
CA ILE A 9 -37.60 0.70 -3.21
C ILE A 9 -37.67 2.04 -2.48
N PRO A 10 -37.00 3.11 -2.96
CA PRO A 10 -37.11 4.42 -2.37
C PRO A 10 -38.48 5.00 -2.63
N PHE A 11 -39.05 5.67 -1.62
CA PHE A 11 -40.30 6.38 -1.76
C PHE A 11 -40.08 7.71 -2.46
N GLY A 12 -40.50 7.80 -3.70
CA GLY A 12 -40.53 9.04 -4.51
C GLY A 12 -41.87 9.77 -4.44
N THR A 13 -42.38 10.23 -5.59
CA THR A 13 -43.75 10.68 -5.67
C THR A 13 -44.71 9.50 -5.50
N PRO A 14 -45.91 9.68 -4.91
CA PRO A 14 -46.89 8.60 -4.82
C PRO A 14 -47.24 7.94 -6.16
N GLU A 15 -47.27 8.72 -7.24
CA GLU A 15 -47.60 8.26 -8.58
C GLU A 15 -46.49 7.37 -9.16
N ASP A 16 -45.23 7.82 -9.15
CA ASP A 16 -44.09 7.10 -9.67
C ASP A 16 -43.82 5.81 -8.86
N THR A 17 -43.89 5.95 -7.53
CA THR A 17 -43.76 4.80 -6.64
C THR A 17 -44.85 3.76 -6.90
N MET A 18 -46.10 4.18 -7.10
CA MET A 18 -47.20 3.28 -7.39
C MET A 18 -47.05 2.57 -8.75
N GLN A 19 -46.45 3.23 -9.76
CA GLN A 19 -46.13 2.59 -11.03
C GLN A 19 -45.12 1.45 -10.84
N THR A 20 -44.02 1.70 -10.12
CA THR A 20 -43.02 0.71 -9.79
C THR A 20 -43.59 -0.45 -8.95
N VAL A 21 -44.45 -0.14 -7.97
CA VAL A 21 -45.15 -1.16 -7.15
C VAL A 21 -46.01 -2.07 -8.01
N LYS A 22 -46.84 -1.50 -8.91
CA LYS A 22 -47.68 -2.28 -9.82
C LYS A 22 -46.84 -3.20 -10.71
N GLU A 23 -45.75 -2.69 -11.25
CA GLU A 23 -44.84 -3.44 -12.10
C GLU A 23 -44.21 -4.64 -11.37
N LEU A 24 -43.76 -4.46 -10.15
CA LEU A 24 -43.21 -5.52 -9.31
C LEU A 24 -44.27 -6.57 -8.91
N GLN A 25 -45.53 -6.14 -8.66
CA GLN A 25 -46.63 -7.02 -8.26
C GLN A 25 -47.11 -7.95 -9.40
N VAL A 26 -46.72 -7.70 -10.65
CA VAL A 26 -47.04 -8.60 -11.78
C VAL A 26 -46.30 -9.96 -11.62
N SER A 27 -45.12 -10.00 -11.05
CA SER A 27 -44.37 -11.24 -10.85
C SER A 27 -44.89 -12.00 -9.63
N GLU A 28 -45.23 -13.29 -9.80
CA GLU A 28 -45.60 -14.20 -8.72
C GLU A 28 -44.45 -14.46 -7.72
N LEU A 29 -43.23 -14.13 -8.08
CA LEU A 29 -42.05 -14.27 -7.20
C LEU A 29 -42.01 -13.25 -6.07
N VAL A 30 -42.65 -12.09 -6.24
CA VAL A 30 -42.63 -11.01 -5.26
C VAL A 30 -43.51 -11.35 -4.06
N ASN A 31 -42.89 -11.30 -2.88
CA ASN A 31 -43.57 -11.56 -1.61
C ASN A 31 -44.09 -10.27 -0.97
N LYS A 32 -43.16 -9.33 -0.67
CA LYS A 32 -43.47 -8.04 -0.07
C LYS A 32 -42.72 -6.93 -0.75
N ILE A 33 -43.28 -5.73 -0.70
CA ILE A 33 -42.64 -4.51 -1.18
C ILE A 33 -42.53 -3.53 -0.01
N TYR A 34 -41.32 -3.12 0.28
CA TYR A 34 -40.97 -2.16 1.32
C TYR A 34 -40.61 -0.81 0.68
N LEU A 35 -41.25 0.25 1.17
CA LEU A 35 -40.99 1.63 0.73
C LEU A 35 -40.03 2.28 1.74
N LEU A 36 -38.85 2.69 1.28
CA LEU A 36 -37.83 3.33 2.10
C LEU A 36 -37.95 4.83 2.02
N GLY A 37 -38.11 5.54 3.11
CA GLY A 37 -38.20 6.99 3.14
C GLY A 37 -37.79 7.58 4.50
N SER A 38 -37.56 8.92 4.52
CA SER A 38 -37.05 9.62 5.71
C SER A 38 -38.12 10.14 6.68
N GLU A 39 -39.41 10.08 6.29
CA GLU A 39 -40.52 10.65 7.07
C GLU A 39 -41.08 9.62 8.06
N PRO A 40 -40.85 9.77 9.39
CA PRO A 40 -41.44 8.87 10.37
C PRO A 40 -42.98 8.91 10.37
N GLY A 41 -43.61 7.73 10.41
CA GLY A 41 -45.05 7.61 10.50
C GLY A 41 -45.83 7.86 9.19
N LYS A 42 -45.13 7.98 8.04
CA LYS A 42 -45.80 8.09 6.73
C LYS A 42 -46.58 6.81 6.45
N LYS A 43 -47.81 6.99 5.92
CA LYS A 43 -48.63 5.83 5.51
C LYS A 43 -48.07 5.17 4.26
N ALA A 44 -47.95 3.86 4.29
CA ALA A 44 -47.55 3.08 3.14
C ALA A 44 -48.62 3.17 2.03
N LEU A 45 -48.21 2.96 0.77
CA LEU A 45 -49.12 2.73 -0.33
C LEU A 45 -49.82 1.38 -0.23
N PRO A 46 -51.01 1.19 -0.84
CA PRO A 46 -51.69 -0.09 -0.79
C PRO A 46 -50.81 -1.26 -1.25
N GLY A 47 -50.80 -2.31 -0.45
CA GLY A 47 -49.97 -3.51 -0.73
C GLY A 47 -48.47 -3.40 -0.40
N CYS A 48 -48.05 -2.31 0.27
CA CYS A 48 -46.66 -2.08 0.67
C CYS A 48 -46.55 -1.87 2.17
N GLU A 49 -45.35 -2.07 2.69
CA GLU A 49 -44.95 -1.64 4.04
C GLU A 49 -43.98 -0.45 3.95
N TYR A 50 -44.06 0.51 4.86
CA TYR A 50 -43.19 1.66 4.89
C TYR A 50 -42.13 1.49 5.98
N LEU A 51 -40.84 1.65 5.62
CA LEU A 51 -39.72 1.65 6.53
C LEU A 51 -39.09 3.04 6.58
N SER A 52 -39.04 3.62 7.77
CA SER A 52 -38.37 4.91 7.97
C SER A 52 -36.86 4.71 8.07
N VAL A 53 -36.10 5.35 7.22
CA VAL A 53 -34.63 5.26 7.13
C VAL A 53 -34.00 6.65 7.12
N LYS A 54 -32.83 6.82 7.74
CA LYS A 54 -32.14 8.12 7.83
C LYS A 54 -31.39 8.53 6.58
N GLY A 55 -30.95 7.56 5.79
CA GLY A 55 -30.19 7.76 4.56
C GLY A 55 -30.26 6.50 3.72
N PHE A 56 -30.61 6.65 2.43
CA PHE A 56 -30.88 5.51 1.56
C PHE A 56 -29.71 4.52 1.43
N TYR A 57 -28.47 5.03 1.47
CA TYR A 57 -27.24 4.25 1.33
C TYR A 57 -26.48 4.02 2.65
N SER A 58 -27.08 4.35 3.80
CA SER A 58 -26.42 4.24 5.10
C SER A 58 -26.31 2.79 5.60
N THR A 59 -25.36 2.52 6.49
CA THR A 59 -25.26 1.22 7.19
C THR A 59 -26.54 0.89 7.96
N ASP A 60 -27.16 1.87 8.62
CA ASP A 60 -28.45 1.70 9.34
C ASP A 60 -29.57 1.21 8.40
N THR A 61 -29.62 1.74 7.17
CA THR A 61 -30.57 1.28 6.16
C THR A 61 -30.25 -0.13 5.70
N MET A 62 -28.98 -0.50 5.50
CA MET A 62 -28.59 -1.88 5.16
C MET A 62 -29.01 -2.86 6.26
N LYS A 63 -28.80 -2.53 7.53
CA LYS A 63 -29.25 -3.34 8.69
C LYS A 63 -30.79 -3.40 8.75
N THR A 64 -31.49 -2.31 8.46
CA THR A 64 -32.96 -2.31 8.39
C THR A 64 -33.50 -3.20 7.28
N ILE A 65 -32.88 -3.19 6.10
CA ILE A 65 -33.22 -4.09 4.99
C ILE A 65 -32.93 -5.55 5.41
N ALA A 66 -31.76 -5.85 6.00
CA ALA A 66 -31.38 -7.17 6.46
C ALA A 66 -32.39 -7.75 7.47
N ALA A 67 -32.88 -6.95 8.41
CA ALA A 67 -33.92 -7.36 9.38
C ALA A 67 -35.26 -7.71 8.72
N ASN A 68 -35.51 -7.25 7.50
CA ASN A 68 -36.75 -7.52 6.72
C ASN A 68 -36.51 -8.45 5.51
N ALA A 69 -35.28 -8.94 5.31
CA ALA A 69 -34.88 -9.83 4.22
C ALA A 69 -35.19 -11.31 4.56
N ASN A 70 -36.45 -11.63 4.83
CA ASN A 70 -36.92 -12.94 5.30
C ASN A 70 -37.37 -13.88 4.18
N THR A 71 -36.98 -13.62 2.93
CA THR A 71 -37.17 -14.45 1.74
C THR A 71 -35.83 -14.91 1.18
N GLU A 72 -35.85 -15.78 0.16
CA GLU A 72 -34.65 -16.31 -0.46
C GLU A 72 -33.77 -15.17 -1.07
N TYR A 73 -34.44 -14.14 -1.63
CA TYR A 73 -33.78 -13.03 -2.33
C TYR A 73 -34.31 -11.68 -1.88
N THR A 74 -33.45 -10.67 -1.95
CA THR A 74 -33.72 -9.28 -1.66
C THR A 74 -33.47 -8.46 -2.93
N LEU A 75 -34.50 -7.86 -3.48
CA LEU A 75 -34.41 -6.95 -4.62
C LEU A 75 -34.28 -5.51 -4.13
N PHE A 76 -33.28 -4.79 -4.61
CA PHE A 76 -33.07 -3.39 -4.34
C PHE A 76 -33.18 -2.58 -5.62
N TYR A 77 -34.16 -1.69 -5.72
CA TYR A 77 -34.25 -0.72 -6.79
C TYR A 77 -33.78 0.64 -6.30
N LEU A 78 -32.85 1.28 -7.00
CA LEU A 78 -32.08 2.42 -6.48
C LEU A 78 -32.67 3.80 -6.86
N LYS A 79 -33.67 3.86 -7.74
CA LYS A 79 -34.23 5.11 -8.24
C LYS A 79 -35.64 5.37 -7.70
N GLN A 80 -36.01 6.65 -7.61
CA GLN A 80 -37.34 7.09 -7.25
C GLN A 80 -38.30 7.22 -8.48
N THR A 81 -37.73 7.11 -9.69
CA THR A 81 -38.47 7.12 -10.95
C THR A 81 -39.10 5.77 -11.26
N PRO A 82 -40.15 5.70 -12.11
CA PRO A 82 -40.80 4.46 -12.46
C PRO A 82 -39.85 3.42 -13.06
N LEU A 83 -39.98 2.16 -12.58
CA LEU A 83 -39.38 0.96 -13.15
C LEU A 83 -40.37 0.33 -14.14
N LYS A 84 -39.84 -0.17 -15.26
CA LYS A 84 -40.59 -1.10 -16.14
C LYS A 84 -39.76 -2.37 -16.33
N LEU A 85 -40.32 -3.52 -15.97
CA LEU A 85 -39.68 -4.81 -16.13
C LEU A 85 -39.78 -5.30 -17.59
N GLY A 86 -38.72 -5.98 -18.03
CA GLY A 86 -38.79 -6.80 -19.24
C GLY A 86 -39.54 -8.10 -19.01
N LEU A 87 -39.84 -8.82 -20.09
CA LEU A 87 -40.51 -10.10 -19.99
C LEU A 87 -39.71 -11.13 -19.17
N TYR A 88 -40.28 -11.64 -18.10
CA TYR A 88 -39.64 -12.59 -17.18
C TYR A 88 -38.32 -12.12 -16.55
N ALA A 89 -38.15 -10.82 -16.37
CA ALA A 89 -36.89 -10.23 -15.87
C ALA A 89 -36.50 -10.77 -14.49
N LEU A 90 -37.44 -10.83 -13.53
CA LEU A 90 -37.17 -11.32 -12.18
C LEU A 90 -36.92 -12.83 -12.17
N GLU A 91 -37.67 -13.58 -12.98
CA GLU A 91 -37.50 -15.02 -13.17
C GLU A 91 -36.08 -15.32 -13.70
N ARG A 92 -35.61 -14.52 -14.65
CA ARG A 92 -34.24 -14.63 -15.21
C ARG A 92 -33.16 -14.34 -14.19
N MET A 93 -33.28 -13.26 -13.41
CA MET A 93 -32.36 -12.94 -12.35
C MET A 93 -32.32 -14.03 -11.26
N VAL A 94 -33.47 -14.55 -10.85
CA VAL A 94 -33.55 -15.66 -9.88
C VAL A 94 -32.90 -16.92 -10.43
N GLN A 95 -33.14 -17.27 -11.69
CA GLN A 95 -32.52 -18.42 -12.35
C GLN A 95 -30.98 -18.33 -12.29
N ILE A 96 -30.39 -17.18 -12.58
CA ILE A 96 -28.93 -16.98 -12.50
C ILE A 96 -28.47 -17.08 -11.05
N MET A 97 -29.21 -16.51 -10.09
CA MET A 97 -28.88 -16.61 -8.68
C MET A 97 -28.87 -18.07 -8.18
N GLU A 98 -29.78 -18.88 -8.68
CA GLU A 98 -29.90 -20.30 -8.30
C GLU A 98 -28.84 -21.21 -8.94
N ASN A 99 -28.19 -20.78 -10.02
CA ASN A 99 -27.16 -21.57 -10.70
C ASN A 99 -25.93 -21.86 -9.84
N ASP A 100 -25.59 -20.93 -8.93
CA ASP A 100 -24.48 -21.13 -7.99
C ASP A 100 -24.83 -20.52 -6.62
N LYS A 101 -24.70 -21.30 -5.55
CA LYS A 101 -24.90 -20.85 -4.16
C LYS A 101 -23.93 -19.77 -3.72
N LYS A 102 -22.83 -19.60 -4.45
CA LYS A 102 -21.86 -18.51 -4.22
C LYS A 102 -22.30 -17.18 -4.82
N ASN A 103 -23.36 -17.14 -5.62
CA ASN A 103 -23.87 -15.87 -6.16
C ASN A 103 -24.46 -15.02 -5.03
N GLY A 104 -23.86 -13.85 -4.80
CA GLY A 104 -24.27 -12.90 -3.78
C GLY A 104 -25.09 -11.74 -4.33
N ILE A 105 -24.74 -11.27 -5.52
CA ILE A 105 -25.42 -10.18 -6.24
C ILE A 105 -25.57 -10.55 -7.71
N VAL A 106 -26.74 -10.25 -8.27
CA VAL A 106 -27.01 -10.34 -9.72
C VAL A 106 -27.53 -8.98 -10.20
N TYR A 107 -27.02 -8.49 -11.32
CA TYR A 107 -27.43 -7.25 -12.00
C TYR A 107 -27.43 -7.46 -13.51
N ALA A 108 -28.04 -6.51 -14.26
CA ALA A 108 -28.25 -6.72 -15.69
C ALA A 108 -28.14 -5.42 -16.50
N ASP A 109 -27.94 -5.59 -17.83
CA ASP A 109 -28.11 -4.50 -18.78
C ASP A 109 -29.55 -3.97 -18.73
N HIS A 110 -29.74 -2.72 -19.11
CA HIS A 110 -31.04 -2.08 -19.08
C HIS A 110 -31.24 -1.10 -20.23
N TYR A 111 -32.46 -0.65 -20.36
CA TYR A 111 -32.79 0.50 -21.21
C TYR A 111 -32.96 1.75 -20.37
N GLN A 112 -32.55 2.88 -20.91
CA GLN A 112 -32.80 4.21 -20.34
C GLN A 112 -33.76 4.99 -21.23
N LEU A 113 -34.78 5.56 -20.60
CA LEU A 113 -35.70 6.53 -21.26
C LEU A 113 -35.10 7.94 -21.05
N ILE A 114 -34.53 8.52 -22.11
CA ILE A 114 -33.88 9.82 -22.08
C ILE A 114 -34.70 10.75 -23.02
N ASN A 115 -35.32 11.79 -22.47
CA ASN A 115 -36.17 12.73 -23.24
C ASN A 115 -37.24 12.04 -24.10
N GLY A 116 -37.79 10.91 -23.63
CA GLY A 116 -38.78 10.14 -24.35
C GLY A 116 -38.23 9.13 -25.36
N GLU A 117 -36.92 9.08 -25.57
CA GLU A 117 -36.25 8.10 -26.44
C GLU A 117 -35.69 6.92 -25.61
N LEU A 118 -35.94 5.73 -26.09
CA LEU A 118 -35.42 4.49 -25.47
C LEU A 118 -33.99 4.21 -25.99
N LYS A 119 -33.03 4.20 -25.09
CA LYS A 119 -31.61 3.93 -25.38
C LYS A 119 -31.11 2.72 -24.64
N GLN A 120 -30.24 1.94 -25.26
CA GLN A 120 -29.54 0.85 -24.62
C GLN A 120 -28.49 1.41 -23.66
N ALA A 121 -28.45 0.88 -22.43
CA ALA A 121 -27.50 1.19 -21.39
C ALA A 121 -26.85 -0.11 -20.89
N PRO A 122 -25.91 -0.69 -21.67
CA PRO A 122 -25.16 -1.85 -21.23
C PRO A 122 -24.21 -1.46 -20.10
N VAL A 123 -24.06 -2.34 -19.11
CA VAL A 123 -23.10 -2.23 -18.03
C VAL A 123 -21.92 -3.18 -18.26
N ILE A 124 -20.97 -3.25 -17.34
CA ILE A 124 -19.77 -4.07 -17.50
C ILE A 124 -19.68 -5.15 -16.42
N ASP A 125 -18.94 -6.21 -16.70
CA ASP A 125 -18.68 -7.29 -15.73
C ASP A 125 -17.89 -6.78 -14.53
N TYR A 126 -18.29 -7.22 -13.33
CA TYR A 126 -17.58 -6.95 -12.09
C TYR A 126 -16.29 -7.77 -12.00
N GLN A 127 -15.21 -7.13 -11.57
CA GLN A 127 -13.89 -7.74 -11.37
C GLN A 127 -13.39 -7.44 -9.95
N LEU A 128 -12.39 -8.16 -9.48
CA LEU A 128 -11.73 -7.88 -8.20
C LEU A 128 -11.29 -6.39 -8.09
N GLY A 129 -10.87 -5.80 -9.21
CA GLY A 129 -10.48 -4.39 -9.30
C GLY A 129 -11.63 -3.40 -9.49
N SER A 130 -12.89 -3.83 -9.54
CA SER A 130 -14.05 -2.93 -9.64
C SER A 130 -14.37 -2.25 -8.30
N VAL A 131 -13.32 -1.85 -7.57
CA VAL A 131 -13.44 -1.21 -6.24
C VAL A 131 -13.81 0.27 -6.29
N ARG A 132 -13.80 0.90 -7.45
CA ARG A 132 -14.20 2.32 -7.60
C ARG A 132 -15.65 2.52 -7.15
N ASP A 133 -15.93 3.62 -6.47
CA ASP A 133 -17.25 3.91 -5.89
C ASP A 133 -18.31 4.28 -6.95
N ASP A 134 -17.90 4.68 -8.15
CA ASP A 134 -18.75 5.00 -9.31
C ASP A 134 -18.99 3.80 -10.26
N PHE A 135 -18.76 2.55 -9.79
CA PHE A 135 -19.07 1.37 -10.61
C PHE A 135 -20.57 1.27 -10.88
N ASP A 136 -20.94 1.21 -12.16
CA ASP A 136 -22.34 1.19 -12.59
C ASP A 136 -22.88 -0.26 -12.64
N PHE A 137 -23.85 -0.55 -11.77
CA PHE A 137 -24.62 -1.79 -11.76
C PHE A 137 -25.98 -1.65 -12.45
N GLY A 138 -26.29 -0.49 -13.00
CA GLY A 138 -27.67 -0.10 -13.24
C GLY A 138 -28.40 0.19 -11.93
N SER A 139 -29.73 0.25 -11.99
CA SER A 139 -30.56 0.61 -10.83
C SER A 139 -31.28 -0.55 -10.14
N MET A 140 -31.18 -1.77 -10.65
CA MET A 140 -31.84 -2.96 -10.11
C MET A 140 -30.84 -4.04 -9.73
N LEU A 141 -30.75 -4.36 -8.44
CA LEU A 141 -29.83 -5.34 -7.85
C LEU A 141 -30.63 -6.45 -7.13
N LEU A 142 -30.35 -7.70 -7.47
CA LEU A 142 -30.89 -8.84 -6.74
C LEU A 142 -29.79 -9.44 -5.86
N PHE A 143 -30.04 -9.52 -4.56
CA PHE A 143 -29.13 -10.09 -3.58
C PHE A 143 -29.60 -11.45 -3.10
N SER A 144 -28.69 -12.35 -2.80
CA SER A 144 -28.94 -13.46 -1.89
C SER A 144 -29.24 -12.89 -0.51
N SER A 145 -30.44 -13.13 0.04
CA SER A 145 -30.81 -12.56 1.35
C SER A 145 -29.91 -13.07 2.47
N SER A 146 -29.44 -14.31 2.40
CA SER A 146 -28.53 -14.86 3.40
C SER A 146 -27.13 -14.20 3.33
N ALA A 147 -26.62 -13.92 2.13
CA ALA A 147 -25.37 -13.20 1.96
C ALA A 147 -25.51 -11.75 2.44
N PHE A 148 -26.60 -11.08 2.05
CA PHE A 148 -26.89 -9.71 2.46
C PHE A 148 -26.95 -9.57 3.99
N THR A 149 -27.75 -10.42 4.68
CA THR A 149 -27.90 -10.37 6.14
C THR A 149 -26.57 -10.62 6.86
N LYS A 150 -25.83 -11.67 6.45
CA LYS A 150 -24.51 -11.95 7.06
C LYS A 150 -23.53 -10.79 6.98
N ILE A 151 -23.47 -10.12 5.83
CA ILE A 151 -22.57 -9.00 5.65
C ILE A 151 -23.08 -7.76 6.38
N ALA A 152 -24.39 -7.45 6.35
CA ALA A 152 -24.96 -6.34 7.09
C ALA A 152 -24.71 -6.45 8.61
N ASP A 153 -24.83 -7.65 9.17
CA ASP A 153 -24.54 -7.93 10.59
C ASP A 153 -23.05 -7.79 10.92
N ALA A 154 -22.17 -8.06 9.94
CA ALA A 154 -20.73 -7.97 10.11
C ALA A 154 -20.17 -6.55 9.94
N LEU A 155 -20.93 -5.62 9.36
CA LEU A 155 -20.49 -4.22 9.21
C LEU A 155 -20.35 -3.55 10.57
N ARG A 156 -19.14 -3.17 10.94
CA ARG A 156 -18.80 -2.50 12.21
C ARG A 156 -18.98 -0.99 12.13
N GLU A 157 -18.66 -0.40 10.98
CA GLU A 157 -18.67 1.03 10.77
C GLU A 157 -20.06 1.56 10.40
N GLU A 158 -20.45 2.70 10.99
CA GLU A 158 -21.73 3.36 10.74
C GLU A 158 -21.56 4.46 9.68
N TYR A 159 -21.63 4.06 8.39
CA TYR A 159 -21.58 4.96 7.26
C TYR A 159 -22.94 5.62 7.01
N LYS A 160 -22.93 6.91 6.76
CA LYS A 160 -24.08 7.68 6.32
C LYS A 160 -24.33 7.54 4.82
N TYR A 161 -23.26 7.42 4.04
CA TYR A 161 -23.29 7.41 2.57
C TYR A 161 -22.73 6.11 1.97
N ALA A 162 -21.75 5.48 2.60
CA ALA A 162 -21.01 4.36 2.03
C ALA A 162 -21.53 2.97 2.43
N GLY A 163 -22.68 2.85 3.10
CA GLY A 163 -23.18 1.54 3.57
C GLY A 163 -23.45 0.55 2.44
N LEU A 164 -24.12 0.95 1.35
CA LEU A 164 -24.33 0.06 0.19
C LEU A 164 -23.01 -0.25 -0.54
N TYR A 165 -22.12 0.73 -0.62
CA TYR A 165 -20.80 0.54 -1.21
C TYR A 165 -19.97 -0.49 -0.40
N ALA A 166 -19.94 -0.37 0.92
CA ALA A 166 -19.32 -1.34 1.81
C ALA A 166 -19.96 -2.74 1.64
N MET A 167 -21.29 -2.81 1.64
CA MET A 167 -22.04 -4.07 1.42
C MET A 167 -21.54 -4.81 0.17
N ARG A 168 -21.45 -4.12 -0.99
CA ARG A 168 -21.03 -4.78 -2.23
C ARG A 168 -19.58 -5.27 -2.20
N LEU A 169 -18.66 -4.47 -1.58
CA LEU A 169 -17.27 -4.85 -1.44
C LEU A 169 -17.12 -6.11 -0.58
N PHE A 170 -17.74 -6.13 0.60
CA PHE A 170 -17.65 -7.29 1.50
C PHE A 170 -18.43 -8.51 0.99
N ILE A 171 -19.51 -8.31 0.21
CA ILE A 171 -20.15 -9.43 -0.52
C ILE A 171 -19.17 -9.99 -1.54
N SER A 172 -18.48 -9.14 -2.33
CA SER A 172 -17.52 -9.60 -3.35
C SER A 172 -16.33 -10.39 -2.80
N TYR A 173 -16.03 -10.22 -1.51
CA TYR A 173 -14.96 -10.97 -0.82
C TYR A 173 -15.32 -12.46 -0.66
N LYS A 174 -16.61 -12.78 -0.41
CA LYS A 174 -17.06 -14.14 -0.09
C LYS A 174 -17.98 -14.76 -1.13
N TYR A 175 -18.57 -13.94 -1.98
CA TYR A 175 -19.59 -14.32 -2.94
C TYR A 175 -19.30 -13.72 -4.31
N SER A 176 -19.86 -14.32 -5.36
CA SER A 176 -19.76 -13.81 -6.73
C SER A 176 -20.76 -12.68 -6.97
N ILE A 177 -20.35 -11.70 -7.75
CA ILE A 177 -21.19 -10.63 -8.30
C ILE A 177 -21.32 -10.92 -9.80
N VAL A 178 -22.54 -11.18 -10.28
CA VAL A 178 -22.80 -11.71 -11.61
C VAL A 178 -23.56 -10.71 -12.46
N HIS A 179 -23.02 -10.38 -13.62
CA HIS A 179 -23.63 -9.56 -14.64
C HIS A 179 -24.41 -10.45 -15.62
N ILE A 180 -25.65 -10.03 -15.95
CA ILE A 180 -26.44 -10.60 -17.02
C ILE A 180 -26.43 -9.62 -18.19
N ASN A 181 -25.76 -9.95 -19.28
CA ASN A 181 -25.69 -9.12 -20.47
C ASN A 181 -26.97 -9.19 -21.33
N GLU A 182 -28.12 -9.07 -20.65
CA GLU A 182 -29.46 -9.03 -21.23
C GLU A 182 -30.18 -7.79 -20.71
N TYR A 183 -30.94 -7.12 -21.57
CA TYR A 183 -31.69 -5.91 -21.23
C TYR A 183 -32.98 -6.29 -20.50
N LEU A 184 -32.92 -6.38 -19.16
CA LEU A 184 -34.01 -6.92 -18.36
C LEU A 184 -35.02 -5.88 -17.86
N TYR A 185 -34.71 -4.60 -17.91
CA TYR A 185 -35.63 -3.55 -17.44
C TYR A 185 -35.40 -2.21 -18.15
N THR A 186 -36.32 -1.28 -17.95
CA THR A 186 -36.21 0.11 -18.39
C THR A 186 -36.33 1.04 -17.21
N GLU A 187 -35.45 2.03 -17.11
CA GLU A 187 -35.48 3.11 -16.13
C GLU A 187 -35.58 4.49 -16.81
N ILE A 188 -36.01 5.50 -16.08
CA ILE A 188 -35.98 6.90 -16.53
C ILE A 188 -34.63 7.48 -16.09
N GLU A 189 -33.86 8.01 -17.03
CA GLU A 189 -32.58 8.66 -16.70
C GLU A 189 -32.83 9.94 -15.90
N THR A 190 -32.19 10.06 -14.78
CA THR A 190 -32.18 11.24 -13.92
C THR A 190 -30.75 11.52 -13.47
N ASP A 191 -30.26 12.71 -13.71
CA ASP A 191 -28.99 13.18 -13.16
C ASP A 191 -29.21 13.69 -11.73
N THR A 192 -28.81 12.93 -10.75
CA THR A 192 -28.94 13.28 -9.32
C THR A 192 -27.63 13.84 -8.73
N ARG A 193 -26.59 14.05 -9.56
CA ARG A 193 -25.31 14.57 -9.08
C ARG A 193 -25.41 16.03 -8.69
N LYS A 194 -24.84 16.36 -7.54
CA LYS A 194 -24.83 17.73 -7.03
C LYS A 194 -24.00 18.70 -7.90
N SER A 195 -23.00 18.18 -8.61
CA SER A 195 -22.12 18.96 -9.47
C SER A 195 -22.74 19.32 -10.82
N GLY A 196 -23.67 18.48 -11.34
CA GLY A 196 -24.16 18.57 -12.72
C GLY A 196 -23.12 18.12 -13.78
N GLU A 197 -21.91 17.74 -13.36
CA GLU A 197 -20.82 17.35 -14.24
C GLU A 197 -20.60 15.83 -14.16
N LYS A 198 -20.60 15.14 -15.32
CA LYS A 198 -20.36 13.69 -15.39
C LYS A 198 -18.91 13.32 -15.10
N GLN A 199 -18.02 14.17 -15.54
CA GLN A 199 -16.58 14.02 -15.36
C GLN A 199 -16.15 14.76 -14.09
N PHE A 200 -15.21 14.18 -13.33
CA PHE A 200 -14.64 14.76 -12.11
C PHE A 200 -15.58 14.93 -10.91
N ASP A 201 -16.78 14.30 -10.90
CA ASP A 201 -17.67 14.38 -9.73
C ASP A 201 -17.00 13.82 -8.46
N TYR A 202 -16.14 12.80 -8.61
CA TYR A 202 -15.40 12.16 -7.52
C TYR A 202 -14.35 13.06 -6.82
N VAL A 203 -13.90 14.13 -7.48
CA VAL A 203 -12.97 15.13 -6.89
C VAL A 203 -13.68 16.44 -6.51
N ASN A 204 -14.99 16.53 -6.68
CA ASN A 204 -15.73 17.75 -6.39
C ASN A 204 -15.77 18.01 -4.87
N PRO A 205 -15.33 19.19 -4.37
CA PRO A 205 -15.33 19.51 -2.94
C PRO A 205 -16.70 19.40 -2.26
N LYS A 206 -17.80 19.54 -3.01
CA LYS A 206 -19.18 19.40 -2.51
C LYS A 206 -19.49 17.97 -2.04
N ASN A 207 -18.73 16.98 -2.51
CA ASN A 207 -18.90 15.57 -2.20
C ASN A 207 -17.87 15.07 -1.17
N ARG A 208 -17.11 15.96 -0.52
CA ARG A 208 -15.98 15.55 0.35
C ARG A 208 -16.39 14.59 1.47
N GLU A 209 -17.51 14.80 2.14
CA GLU A 209 -18.01 13.89 3.19
C GLU A 209 -18.28 12.48 2.66
N VAL A 210 -18.88 12.40 1.45
CA VAL A 210 -19.13 11.13 0.77
C VAL A 210 -17.81 10.44 0.43
N GLN A 211 -16.84 11.19 -0.10
CA GLN A 211 -15.53 10.65 -0.50
C GLN A 211 -14.75 10.08 0.68
N ILE A 212 -14.80 10.72 1.85
CA ILE A 212 -14.14 10.24 3.07
C ILE A 212 -14.70 8.87 3.49
N GLU A 213 -16.02 8.70 3.49
CA GLU A 213 -16.63 7.42 3.84
C GLU A 213 -16.36 6.32 2.81
N MET A 214 -16.37 6.67 1.50
CA MET A 214 -16.04 5.72 0.43
C MET A 214 -14.58 5.26 0.54
N GLU A 215 -13.66 6.20 0.87
CA GLU A 215 -12.25 5.88 1.12
C GLU A 215 -12.10 4.93 2.31
N ALA A 216 -12.79 5.21 3.43
CA ALA A 216 -12.75 4.36 4.62
C ALA A 216 -13.25 2.93 4.32
N ALA A 217 -14.40 2.81 3.64
CA ALA A 217 -14.98 1.51 3.29
C ALA A 217 -14.07 0.70 2.35
N CYS A 218 -13.47 1.36 1.34
CA CYS A 218 -12.51 0.73 0.44
C CYS A 218 -11.24 0.28 1.19
N THR A 219 -10.73 1.10 2.09
CA THR A 219 -9.55 0.80 2.90
C THR A 219 -9.76 -0.43 3.77
N GLU A 220 -10.90 -0.53 4.46
CA GLU A 220 -11.24 -1.71 5.25
C GLU A 220 -11.37 -2.97 4.38
N TYR A 221 -11.96 -2.85 3.19
CA TYR A 221 -12.00 -3.96 2.25
C TYR A 221 -10.60 -4.41 1.81
N LEU A 222 -9.70 -3.46 1.47
CA LEU A 222 -8.32 -3.79 1.07
C LEU A 222 -7.55 -4.49 2.20
N LYS A 223 -7.79 -4.13 3.45
CA LYS A 223 -7.24 -4.86 4.62
C LYS A 223 -7.75 -6.30 4.68
N CYS A 224 -9.05 -6.50 4.46
CA CYS A 224 -9.65 -7.84 4.52
C CYS A 224 -9.17 -8.79 3.41
N ILE A 225 -8.69 -8.27 2.28
CA ILE A 225 -8.19 -9.07 1.14
C ILE A 225 -6.66 -9.04 1.03
N ASP A 226 -5.94 -8.60 2.05
CA ASP A 226 -4.47 -8.49 2.10
C ASP A 226 -3.87 -7.66 0.94
N ALA A 227 -4.59 -6.61 0.52
CA ALA A 227 -4.14 -5.68 -0.53
C ALA A 227 -3.86 -4.25 -0.01
N TYR A 228 -3.91 -4.06 1.32
CA TYR A 228 -3.62 -2.80 1.97
C TYR A 228 -2.12 -2.64 2.21
N PHE A 229 -1.59 -1.46 1.91
CA PHE A 229 -0.23 -1.08 2.29
C PHE A 229 -0.23 0.10 3.25
N MET A 230 0.62 0.02 4.27
CA MET A 230 0.84 1.15 5.16
C MET A 230 1.38 2.36 4.37
N PRO A 231 0.89 3.57 4.65
CA PRO A 231 1.39 4.78 4.00
C PRO A 231 2.91 4.97 4.13
N THR A 232 3.47 4.54 5.24
CA THR A 232 4.90 4.63 5.58
C THR A 232 5.76 3.54 4.92
N SER A 233 5.14 2.45 4.43
CA SER A 233 5.83 1.37 3.71
C SER A 233 6.21 1.83 2.29
N SER A 234 7.21 2.67 2.17
CA SER A 234 7.71 3.15 0.87
C SER A 234 9.22 3.14 0.86
N ARG A 235 9.79 2.58 -0.21
CA ARG A 235 11.23 2.58 -0.43
C ARG A 235 11.73 4.00 -0.68
N PRO A 236 12.83 4.42 -0.04
CA PRO A 236 13.53 5.65 -0.41
C PRO A 236 14.16 5.47 -1.79
N VAL A 237 14.16 6.55 -2.58
CA VAL A 237 14.78 6.57 -3.91
C VAL A 237 16.14 7.23 -3.81
N ASN A 238 17.20 6.55 -4.26
CA ASN A 238 18.52 7.15 -4.37
C ASN A 238 18.65 7.93 -5.67
N LEU A 239 18.35 9.22 -5.62
CA LEU A 239 18.40 10.11 -6.77
C LEU A 239 19.82 10.48 -7.25
N HIS A 240 20.88 9.97 -6.60
CA HIS A 240 22.28 10.25 -6.92
C HIS A 240 23.03 9.04 -7.49
N SER A 241 22.33 7.92 -7.76
CA SER A 241 22.95 6.68 -8.19
C SER A 241 23.46 6.69 -9.64
N GLU A 242 22.90 7.53 -10.50
CA GLU A 242 23.23 7.57 -11.93
C GLU A 242 23.53 8.99 -12.41
N ASN A 243 24.43 9.09 -13.41
CA ASN A 243 24.76 10.34 -14.08
C ASN A 243 23.96 10.51 -15.36
N PHE A 244 23.32 11.65 -15.54
CA PHE A 244 22.57 12.04 -16.73
C PHE A 244 23.14 13.31 -17.35
N GLU A 245 23.11 13.45 -18.68
CA GLU A 245 23.48 14.66 -19.39
C GLU A 245 22.51 15.82 -19.05
N PHE A 246 21.22 15.49 -18.93
CA PHE A 246 20.16 16.43 -18.55
C PHE A 246 19.53 16.01 -17.22
N GLU A 247 19.20 17.01 -16.39
CA GLU A 247 18.48 16.77 -15.15
C GLU A 247 17.02 16.39 -15.40
N ALA A 248 16.39 17.00 -16.41
CA ALA A 248 15.01 16.73 -16.76
C ALA A 248 14.79 16.63 -18.28
N SER A 249 13.83 15.83 -18.69
CA SER A 249 13.28 15.80 -20.04
C SER A 249 11.77 15.99 -20.02
N VAL A 250 11.26 16.93 -20.80
CA VAL A 250 9.83 17.05 -21.06
C VAL A 250 9.46 16.07 -22.15
N ILE A 251 8.55 15.16 -21.90
CA ILE A 251 8.10 14.14 -22.86
C ILE A 251 6.74 14.55 -23.42
N ILE A 252 6.65 14.68 -24.74
CA ILE A 252 5.43 15.10 -25.46
C ILE A 252 5.08 14.07 -26.54
N PRO A 253 4.20 13.10 -26.26
CA PRO A 253 3.58 12.30 -27.30
C PRO A 253 2.62 13.15 -28.12
N VAL A 254 2.71 13.06 -29.45
CA VAL A 254 1.83 13.84 -30.32
C VAL A 254 1.38 13.07 -31.55
N ARG A 255 0.15 13.27 -31.96
CA ARG A 255 -0.39 12.85 -33.26
C ARG A 255 -1.50 13.78 -33.70
N ASN A 256 -1.32 14.44 -34.86
CA ASN A 256 -2.28 15.36 -35.46
C ASN A 256 -2.73 16.47 -34.51
N ARG A 257 -1.79 17.36 -34.15
CA ARG A 257 -1.97 18.48 -33.25
C ARG A 257 -1.36 19.78 -33.80
N ALA A 258 -1.43 20.00 -35.12
CA ALA A 258 -0.88 21.21 -35.76
C ALA A 258 -1.39 22.52 -35.11
N HIS A 259 -2.61 22.51 -34.56
CA HIS A 259 -3.21 23.68 -33.93
C HIS A 259 -2.67 24.00 -32.54
N THR A 260 -2.11 23.01 -31.81
CA THR A 260 -1.77 23.16 -30.40
C THR A 260 -0.30 22.94 -30.09
N ILE A 261 0.40 22.10 -30.86
CA ILE A 261 1.75 21.65 -30.55
C ILE A 261 2.78 22.78 -30.39
N ARG A 262 2.63 23.85 -31.17
CA ARG A 262 3.54 25.02 -31.08
C ARG A 262 3.45 25.67 -29.69
N ASP A 263 2.24 25.84 -29.17
CA ASP A 263 2.04 26.43 -27.85
C ASP A 263 2.59 25.54 -26.75
N ALA A 264 2.32 24.23 -26.81
CA ALA A 264 2.81 23.26 -25.85
C ALA A 264 4.35 23.26 -25.79
N VAL A 265 5.02 23.14 -26.95
CA VAL A 265 6.50 23.16 -27.05
C VAL A 265 7.06 24.48 -26.53
N ASN A 266 6.47 25.62 -26.90
CA ASN A 266 6.91 26.93 -26.46
C ASN A 266 6.76 27.08 -24.93
N SER A 267 5.69 26.57 -24.31
CA SER A 267 5.52 26.59 -22.86
C SER A 267 6.64 25.83 -22.13
N ALA A 268 7.14 24.75 -22.74
CA ALA A 268 8.27 23.99 -22.21
C ALA A 268 9.63 24.70 -22.48
N LEU A 269 9.85 25.25 -23.68
CA LEU A 269 11.08 25.98 -23.99
C LEU A 269 11.27 27.23 -23.15
N ASN A 270 10.18 27.86 -22.69
CA ASN A 270 10.20 29.07 -21.86
C ASN A 270 10.46 28.78 -20.37
N GLN A 271 10.65 27.52 -19.96
CA GLN A 271 10.96 27.20 -18.57
C GLN A 271 12.33 27.72 -18.14
N ARG A 272 12.38 28.24 -16.92
CA ARG A 272 13.61 28.75 -16.28
C ARG A 272 14.03 27.85 -15.12
N THR A 273 15.18 27.22 -15.27
CA THR A 273 15.71 26.24 -14.32
C THR A 273 17.15 26.53 -13.95
N THR A 274 17.55 26.05 -12.78
CA THR A 274 18.96 26.06 -12.34
C THR A 274 19.78 24.89 -12.88
N PHE A 275 19.13 24.01 -13.64
CA PHE A 275 19.68 22.77 -14.21
C PHE A 275 19.44 22.71 -15.73
N SER A 276 20.16 21.82 -16.42
CA SER A 276 19.96 21.57 -17.85
C SER A 276 18.75 20.66 -18.09
N PHE A 277 17.94 21.00 -19.09
CA PHE A 277 16.83 20.17 -19.53
C PHE A 277 16.70 20.16 -21.05
N ASN A 278 15.99 19.16 -21.56
CA ASN A 278 15.61 19.06 -22.98
C ASN A 278 14.11 18.68 -23.13
N ILE A 279 13.63 18.69 -24.36
CA ILE A 279 12.26 18.34 -24.75
C ILE A 279 12.35 17.22 -25.76
N ILE A 280 11.69 16.11 -25.53
CA ILE A 280 11.64 14.96 -26.44
C ILE A 280 10.20 14.82 -26.93
N VAL A 281 9.97 15.16 -28.19
CA VAL A 281 8.65 15.05 -28.83
C VAL A 281 8.60 13.78 -29.67
N ILE A 282 7.65 12.92 -29.41
CA ILE A 282 7.41 11.70 -30.16
C ILE A 282 6.22 11.92 -31.08
N ASP A 283 6.49 12.25 -32.32
CA ASP A 283 5.50 12.47 -33.37
C ASP A 283 5.06 11.13 -33.98
N ASN A 284 3.93 10.64 -33.50
CA ASN A 284 3.40 9.34 -33.88
C ASN A 284 2.71 9.40 -35.26
N HIS A 285 3.48 9.68 -36.30
CA HIS A 285 3.06 9.72 -37.72
C HIS A 285 1.93 10.74 -37.98
N SER A 286 2.14 11.98 -37.61
CA SER A 286 1.19 13.06 -37.90
C SER A 286 1.09 13.37 -39.40
N THR A 287 -0.07 13.79 -39.84
CA THR A 287 -0.41 14.06 -41.24
C THR A 287 -1.10 15.41 -41.49
N ASP A 288 -1.19 16.26 -40.47
CA ASP A 288 -1.96 17.50 -40.47
C ASP A 288 -1.09 18.78 -40.45
N GLY A 289 0.23 18.66 -40.64
CA GLY A 289 1.19 19.77 -40.52
C GLY A 289 1.93 19.82 -39.19
N THR A 290 1.62 18.94 -38.24
CA THR A 290 2.33 18.84 -36.93
C THR A 290 3.83 18.61 -37.12
N THR A 291 4.20 17.69 -38.02
CA THR A 291 5.60 17.33 -38.31
C THR A 291 6.40 18.54 -38.80
N GLU A 292 5.87 19.34 -39.71
CA GLU A 292 6.50 20.55 -40.27
C GLU A 292 6.74 21.60 -39.17
N ILE A 293 5.75 21.79 -38.29
CA ILE A 293 5.87 22.71 -37.14
C ILE A 293 7.00 22.25 -36.20
N LEU A 294 7.10 20.96 -35.93
CA LEU A 294 8.15 20.41 -35.08
C LEU A 294 9.53 20.54 -35.71
N GLN A 295 9.64 20.36 -37.04
CA GLN A 295 10.88 20.57 -37.76
C GLN A 295 11.37 22.03 -37.66
N GLU A 296 10.48 23.00 -37.78
CA GLU A 296 10.78 24.43 -37.58
C GLU A 296 11.29 24.71 -36.15
N LEU A 297 10.58 24.19 -35.14
CA LEU A 297 10.91 24.35 -33.71
C LEU A 297 12.22 23.65 -33.31
N SER A 298 12.66 22.63 -34.07
CA SER A 298 13.90 21.89 -33.83
C SER A 298 15.17 22.73 -34.11
N SER A 299 15.01 23.99 -34.53
CA SER A 299 16.10 24.99 -34.52
C SER A 299 16.62 25.27 -33.09
N ASP A 300 15.80 25.11 -32.05
CA ASP A 300 16.25 25.08 -30.65
C ASP A 300 16.88 23.71 -30.33
N LYS A 301 18.15 23.71 -29.94
CA LYS A 301 18.93 22.48 -29.70
C LYS A 301 18.41 21.64 -28.52
N ARG A 302 17.56 22.23 -27.69
CA ARG A 302 16.90 21.48 -26.57
C ARG A 302 15.77 20.62 -27.07
N LEU A 303 15.20 20.86 -28.27
CA LEU A 303 14.11 20.07 -28.82
C LEU A 303 14.66 18.89 -29.63
N ILE A 304 14.27 17.69 -29.23
CA ILE A 304 14.53 16.43 -29.94
C ILE A 304 13.20 15.96 -30.53
N HIS A 305 13.11 15.94 -31.85
CA HIS A 305 11.94 15.48 -32.59
C HIS A 305 12.18 14.07 -33.11
N ILE A 306 11.33 13.12 -32.72
CA ILE A 306 11.41 11.70 -33.07
C ILE A 306 10.14 11.28 -33.77
N ILE A 307 10.28 10.72 -34.97
CA ILE A 307 9.23 9.96 -35.66
C ILE A 307 9.58 8.49 -35.49
N PRO A 308 8.80 7.68 -34.73
CA PRO A 308 9.10 6.28 -34.49
C PRO A 308 8.99 5.48 -35.77
N GLN A 309 9.68 4.35 -35.85
CA GLN A 309 9.56 3.42 -37.01
C GLN A 309 8.29 2.56 -36.87
N GLU A 310 7.85 2.32 -35.66
CA GLU A 310 6.66 1.55 -35.34
C GLU A 310 5.38 2.34 -35.62
N HIS A 311 4.34 1.65 -36.12
CA HIS A 311 3.05 2.25 -36.48
C HIS A 311 1.91 1.88 -35.50
N ASP A 312 2.22 1.06 -34.50
CA ASP A 312 1.26 0.53 -33.52
C ASP A 312 1.45 1.11 -32.09
N LEU A 313 2.14 2.25 -31.98
CA LEU A 313 2.35 2.88 -30.69
C LEU A 313 1.09 3.60 -30.22
N GLY A 314 0.70 3.28 -28.97
CA GLY A 314 -0.17 4.12 -28.16
C GLY A 314 0.61 5.24 -27.47
N ILE A 315 -0.07 6.02 -26.62
CA ILE A 315 0.58 7.08 -25.82
C ILE A 315 1.69 6.47 -24.95
N GLY A 316 1.42 5.34 -24.25
CA GLY A 316 2.45 4.66 -23.45
C GLY A 316 3.64 4.14 -24.27
N GLY A 317 3.42 3.68 -25.50
CA GLY A 317 4.50 3.31 -26.41
C GLY A 317 5.37 4.50 -26.80
N CYS A 318 4.76 5.66 -27.08
CA CYS A 318 5.48 6.91 -27.32
C CYS A 318 6.30 7.35 -26.10
N TRP A 319 5.73 7.23 -24.89
CA TRP A 319 6.45 7.49 -23.64
C TRP A 319 7.70 6.60 -23.53
N ASN A 320 7.57 5.30 -23.79
CA ASN A 320 8.70 4.37 -23.73
C ASN A 320 9.80 4.74 -24.75
N LYS A 321 9.44 5.24 -25.92
CA LYS A 321 10.43 5.77 -26.88
C LYS A 321 11.17 6.99 -26.32
N GLY A 322 10.44 7.90 -25.67
CA GLY A 322 11.03 9.10 -25.07
C GLY A 322 11.97 8.78 -23.91
N ILE A 323 11.54 7.99 -22.94
CA ILE A 323 12.34 7.65 -21.75
C ILE A 323 13.54 6.74 -22.07
N CYS A 324 13.46 5.90 -23.11
CA CYS A 324 14.57 5.04 -23.53
C CYS A 324 15.56 5.77 -24.45
N HIS A 325 15.29 7.01 -24.86
CA HIS A 325 16.23 7.81 -25.64
C HIS A 325 17.50 8.11 -24.83
N GLU A 326 18.68 8.03 -25.45
CA GLU A 326 19.98 8.23 -24.78
C GLU A 326 20.12 9.58 -24.07
N LYS A 327 19.49 10.64 -24.61
CA LYS A 327 19.46 12.00 -24.05
C LYS A 327 18.27 12.24 -23.12
N CYS A 328 17.51 11.24 -22.71
CA CYS A 328 16.48 11.43 -21.71
C CYS A 328 17.11 11.73 -20.35
N GLY A 329 16.63 12.79 -19.72
CA GLY A 329 17.14 13.25 -18.43
C GLY A 329 16.75 12.35 -17.25
N LYS A 330 17.31 12.68 -16.09
CA LYS A 330 17.05 11.97 -14.82
C LYS A 330 15.57 11.94 -14.45
N PHE A 331 14.84 13.01 -14.74
CA PHE A 331 13.40 13.11 -14.53
C PHE A 331 12.66 13.26 -15.85
N ALA A 332 11.72 12.37 -16.14
CA ALA A 332 10.84 12.44 -17.30
C ALA A 332 9.53 13.11 -16.89
N ILE A 333 9.19 14.24 -17.49
CA ILE A 333 8.09 15.12 -17.08
C ILE A 333 7.06 15.24 -18.20
N GLN A 334 5.79 15.05 -17.87
CA GLN A 334 4.67 15.12 -18.82
C GLN A 334 4.41 16.52 -19.30
N LEU A 335 4.14 16.62 -20.60
CA LEU A 335 3.36 17.70 -21.19
C LEU A 335 2.51 17.12 -22.34
N ASP A 336 1.20 17.29 -22.26
CA ASP A 336 0.30 16.84 -23.31
C ASP A 336 0.36 17.85 -24.47
N SER A 337 0.20 17.37 -25.70
CA SER A 337 0.44 18.18 -26.92
C SER A 337 -0.58 19.31 -27.16
N ASP A 338 -1.61 19.38 -26.34
CA ASP A 338 -2.66 20.40 -26.38
C ASP A 338 -2.77 21.24 -25.09
N ASP A 339 -1.90 20.97 -24.10
CA ASP A 339 -1.87 21.64 -22.80
C ASP A 339 -0.65 22.57 -22.62
N LEU A 340 -0.57 23.26 -21.47
CA LEU A 340 0.51 24.20 -21.18
C LEU A 340 1.00 24.07 -19.74
N TYR A 341 2.30 24.30 -19.52
CA TYR A 341 2.78 24.64 -18.18
C TYR A 341 2.26 26.01 -17.77
N LYS A 342 1.90 26.18 -16.49
CA LYS A 342 1.26 27.42 -16.03
C LYS A 342 2.19 28.61 -16.10
N ASP A 343 3.46 28.44 -15.72
CA ASP A 343 4.46 29.49 -15.65
C ASP A 343 5.88 28.96 -15.92
N GLU A 344 6.85 29.88 -15.93
CA GLU A 344 8.26 29.57 -16.23
C GLU A 344 8.96 28.74 -15.13
N SER A 345 8.33 28.51 -13.97
CA SER A 345 8.94 27.83 -12.81
C SER A 345 8.44 26.38 -12.62
N THR A 346 7.57 25.90 -13.48
CA THR A 346 6.94 24.59 -13.33
C THR A 346 7.97 23.45 -13.26
N LEU A 347 8.94 23.40 -14.17
CA LEU A 347 9.97 22.35 -14.16
C LEU A 347 10.85 22.42 -12.91
N GLN A 348 11.21 23.63 -12.47
CA GLN A 348 12.00 23.81 -11.24
C GLN A 348 11.26 23.24 -10.03
N LYS A 349 9.98 23.60 -9.86
CA LYS A 349 9.15 23.11 -8.75
C LYS A 349 9.03 21.58 -8.73
N ILE A 350 8.88 20.96 -9.89
CA ILE A 350 8.79 19.51 -10.01
C ILE A 350 10.09 18.83 -9.56
N VAL A 351 11.24 19.29 -10.08
CA VAL A 351 12.54 18.72 -9.74
C VAL A 351 12.90 18.95 -8.27
N ASP A 352 12.64 20.14 -7.73
CA ASP A 352 12.82 20.43 -6.31
C ASP A 352 12.01 19.51 -5.41
N THR A 353 10.78 19.15 -5.84
CA THR A 353 9.92 18.21 -5.12
C THR A 353 10.52 16.81 -5.09
N PHE A 354 11.10 16.31 -6.19
CA PHE A 354 11.80 15.03 -6.20
C PHE A 354 12.89 14.95 -5.15
N TYR A 355 13.76 15.99 -5.10
CA TYR A 355 14.87 16.04 -4.13
C TYR A 355 14.40 16.22 -2.69
N LYS A 356 13.42 17.09 -2.48
CA LYS A 356 12.85 17.33 -1.15
C LYS A 356 12.18 16.08 -0.56
N GLU A 357 11.50 15.31 -1.39
CA GLU A 357 10.67 14.21 -0.92
C GLU A 357 11.29 12.82 -1.14
N SER A 358 12.43 12.73 -1.86
CA SER A 358 13.10 11.48 -2.23
C SER A 358 12.11 10.44 -2.82
N CYS A 359 11.30 10.87 -3.77
CA CYS A 359 10.20 10.11 -4.35
C CYS A 359 10.50 9.61 -5.77
N ALA A 360 9.75 8.61 -6.23
CA ALA A 360 9.90 8.03 -7.59
C ALA A 360 9.00 8.70 -8.63
N MET A 361 7.95 9.36 -8.18
CA MET A 361 6.98 10.05 -9.02
C MET A 361 6.53 11.33 -8.33
N VAL A 362 6.24 12.37 -9.10
CA VAL A 362 5.59 13.61 -8.63
C VAL A 362 4.31 13.83 -9.41
N ILE A 363 3.24 14.16 -8.71
CA ILE A 363 1.94 14.51 -9.29
C ILE A 363 1.63 15.97 -8.97
N GLY A 364 1.32 16.75 -10.01
CA GLY A 364 0.94 18.15 -9.90
C GLY A 364 -0.56 18.38 -9.76
N THR A 365 -0.91 19.64 -9.74
CA THR A 365 -2.28 20.17 -9.75
C THR A 365 -2.49 20.97 -11.02
N TYR A 366 -3.66 20.84 -11.64
CA TYR A 366 -3.98 21.54 -12.87
C TYR A 366 -5.26 22.34 -12.78
N LEU A 367 -5.34 23.35 -13.64
CA LEU A 367 -6.53 24.17 -13.84
C LEU A 367 -7.18 23.80 -15.15
N MET A 368 -8.47 23.54 -15.12
CA MET A 368 -9.29 23.35 -16.31
C MET A 368 -9.55 24.71 -16.98
N THR A 369 -9.21 24.83 -18.25
CA THR A 369 -9.40 26.07 -19.00
C THR A 369 -10.02 25.84 -20.37
N ASP A 370 -10.62 26.88 -20.92
CA ASP A 370 -10.90 26.94 -22.36
C ASP A 370 -9.64 27.28 -23.16
N PHE A 371 -9.77 27.44 -24.47
CA PHE A 371 -8.62 27.75 -25.34
C PHE A 371 -8.06 29.15 -25.12
N GLN A 372 -8.84 30.08 -24.56
CA GLN A 372 -8.45 31.43 -24.19
C GLN A 372 -7.86 31.50 -22.78
N LEU A 373 -7.64 30.34 -22.13
CA LEU A 373 -7.13 30.19 -20.77
C LEU A 373 -8.06 30.75 -19.67
N ASN A 374 -9.35 30.93 -19.97
CA ASN A 374 -10.35 31.21 -18.94
C ASN A 374 -10.65 29.93 -18.16
N GLU A 375 -10.80 30.06 -16.86
CA GLU A 375 -11.21 28.94 -16.01
C GLU A 375 -12.61 28.43 -16.39
N ILE A 376 -12.75 27.11 -16.51
CA ILE A 376 -14.04 26.43 -16.74
C ILE A 376 -14.29 25.39 -15.64
N PRO A 377 -15.55 25.06 -15.33
CA PRO A 377 -15.86 24.01 -14.34
C PRO A 377 -15.20 22.67 -14.70
N PRO A 378 -14.74 21.91 -13.66
CA PRO A 378 -14.83 22.18 -12.23
C PRO A 378 -13.73 23.09 -11.67
N GLY A 379 -12.89 23.72 -12.48
CA GLY A 379 -11.82 24.61 -12.09
C GLY A 379 -10.52 23.87 -11.72
N ILE A 380 -10.04 24.04 -10.50
CA ILE A 380 -8.81 23.41 -10.03
C ILE A 380 -9.05 21.93 -9.68
N ILE A 381 -8.20 21.07 -10.23
CA ILE A 381 -8.16 19.64 -9.94
C ILE A 381 -6.86 19.35 -9.19
N ASP A 382 -6.94 19.21 -7.88
CA ASP A 382 -5.80 19.05 -6.99
C ASP A 382 -5.60 17.61 -6.46
N HIS A 383 -6.54 16.72 -6.69
CA HIS A 383 -6.50 15.33 -6.24
C HIS A 383 -6.08 15.19 -4.77
N LYS A 384 -6.72 15.99 -3.88
CA LYS A 384 -6.45 15.92 -2.44
C LYS A 384 -6.80 14.58 -1.79
N GLU A 385 -7.57 13.75 -2.46
CA GLU A 385 -7.82 12.36 -2.08
C GLU A 385 -6.57 11.48 -2.17
N TRP A 386 -5.55 11.92 -2.88
CA TRP A 386 -4.25 11.29 -2.99
C TRP A 386 -3.29 11.88 -1.95
N THR A 387 -3.51 11.55 -0.68
CA THR A 387 -2.76 12.12 0.46
C THR A 387 -1.58 11.23 0.89
N PRO A 388 -0.62 11.76 1.64
CA PRO A 388 0.43 10.94 2.25
C PRO A 388 -0.12 9.87 3.21
N GLU A 389 -1.28 10.13 3.84
CA GLU A 389 -1.86 9.27 4.88
C GLU A 389 -2.48 7.99 4.30
N ASN A 390 -3.05 8.03 3.08
CA ASN A 390 -3.71 6.86 2.49
C ASN A 390 -3.70 6.84 0.95
N GLY A 391 -2.97 7.74 0.31
CA GLY A 391 -3.03 7.93 -1.15
C GLY A 391 -2.79 6.66 -1.94
N LYS A 392 -1.80 5.84 -1.56
CA LYS A 392 -1.47 4.59 -2.26
C LYS A 392 -2.62 3.56 -2.26
N ASN A 393 -3.46 3.53 -1.23
CA ASN A 393 -4.64 2.66 -1.16
C ASN A 393 -5.83 3.31 -1.85
N ASN A 394 -6.07 4.60 -1.60
CA ASN A 394 -7.17 5.34 -2.21
C ASN A 394 -7.03 5.47 -3.74
N ALA A 395 -5.81 5.41 -4.28
CA ALA A 395 -5.54 5.34 -5.72
C ALA A 395 -6.29 4.21 -6.44
N LEU A 396 -6.52 3.09 -5.75
CA LEU A 396 -7.30 1.98 -6.30
C LEU A 396 -8.79 2.34 -6.47
N ARG A 397 -9.33 3.26 -5.68
CA ARG A 397 -10.72 3.70 -5.74
C ARG A 397 -10.97 4.78 -6.78
N ILE A 398 -10.04 5.71 -6.93
CA ILE A 398 -10.20 6.90 -7.80
C ILE A 398 -9.86 6.61 -9.26
N ASN A 399 -10.33 7.47 -10.17
CA ASN A 399 -10.19 7.26 -11.61
C ASN A 399 -9.03 8.01 -12.28
N GLY A 400 -8.26 8.80 -11.57
CA GLY A 400 -7.16 9.59 -12.12
C GLY A 400 -6.12 9.94 -11.06
N LEU A 401 -4.95 10.38 -11.50
CA LEU A 401 -3.81 10.68 -10.63
C LEU A 401 -3.39 12.17 -10.68
N GLY A 402 -4.06 12.98 -11.48
CA GLY A 402 -3.68 14.39 -11.69
C GLY A 402 -2.70 14.61 -12.83
N ALA A 403 -2.32 15.89 -13.03
CA ALA A 403 -1.36 16.34 -14.04
C ALA A 403 -0.60 17.60 -13.54
N PRO A 404 0.63 17.85 -14.02
CA PRO A 404 1.46 16.93 -14.80
C PRO A 404 1.99 15.81 -13.92
N ARG A 405 2.34 14.70 -14.54
CA ARG A 405 3.03 13.58 -13.90
C ARG A 405 4.50 13.61 -14.27
N ALA A 406 5.34 13.39 -13.28
CA ALA A 406 6.78 13.32 -13.50
C ALA A 406 7.35 12.07 -12.83
N PHE A 407 8.38 11.49 -13.41
CA PHE A 407 8.90 10.18 -13.01
C PHE A 407 10.43 10.23 -12.91
N TYR A 408 10.97 9.50 -11.93
CA TYR A 408 12.39 9.18 -11.93
C TYR A 408 12.67 8.18 -13.05
N THR A 409 13.43 8.59 -14.06
CA THR A 409 13.62 7.86 -15.32
C THR A 409 14.12 6.43 -15.15
N PRO A 410 15.08 6.11 -14.24
CA PRO A 410 15.53 4.72 -14.07
C PRO A 410 14.40 3.78 -13.67
N ILE A 411 13.58 4.15 -12.69
CA ILE A 411 12.43 3.33 -12.26
C ILE A 411 11.41 3.19 -13.39
N LEU A 412 11.13 4.27 -14.13
CA LEU A 412 10.19 4.20 -15.25
C LEU A 412 10.71 3.34 -16.41
N ARG A 413 12.04 3.35 -16.66
CA ARG A 413 12.70 2.47 -17.65
C ARG A 413 12.61 0.99 -17.28
N ASP A 414 12.68 0.69 -16.01
CA ASP A 414 12.56 -0.68 -15.49
C ASP A 414 11.12 -1.20 -15.62
N ILE A 415 10.13 -0.41 -15.17
CA ILE A 415 8.72 -0.80 -15.21
C ILE A 415 8.15 -0.77 -16.63
N LYS A 416 8.37 0.31 -17.38
CA LYS A 416 7.81 0.66 -18.71
C LYS A 416 6.30 0.88 -18.71
N MET A 417 5.83 1.81 -19.54
CA MET A 417 4.41 2.07 -19.71
C MET A 417 3.73 1.00 -20.58
N PRO A 418 2.50 0.60 -20.28
CA PRO A 418 1.70 -0.22 -21.20
C PRO A 418 1.54 0.51 -22.56
N ASN A 419 1.71 -0.20 -23.68
CA ASN A 419 1.55 0.36 -25.02
C ASN A 419 0.06 0.55 -25.35
N THR A 420 -0.58 1.52 -24.72
CA THR A 420 -1.99 1.87 -24.93
C THR A 420 -2.15 3.40 -24.92
N SER A 421 -3.32 3.89 -25.34
CA SER A 421 -3.65 5.32 -25.33
C SER A 421 -4.70 5.67 -24.25
N TYR A 422 -4.92 4.80 -23.28
CA TYR A 422 -5.82 5.05 -22.15
C TYR A 422 -5.41 4.18 -20.95
N GLY A 423 -5.22 4.81 -19.79
CA GLY A 423 -4.90 4.13 -18.54
C GLY A 423 -3.43 3.71 -18.37
N GLU A 424 -2.54 4.05 -19.33
CA GLU A 424 -1.10 3.79 -19.26
C GLU A 424 -0.47 4.51 -18.05
N ASP A 425 -0.86 5.74 -17.83
CA ASP A 425 -0.43 6.59 -16.72
C ASP A 425 -0.94 6.06 -15.37
N TYR A 426 -2.20 5.63 -15.34
CA TYR A 426 -2.81 5.06 -14.15
C TYR A 426 -2.15 3.74 -13.74
N ALA A 427 -1.85 2.88 -14.71
CA ALA A 427 -1.14 1.63 -14.48
C ALA A 427 0.24 1.86 -13.85
N ILE A 428 1.00 2.82 -14.37
CA ILE A 428 2.32 3.18 -13.83
C ILE A 428 2.22 3.79 -12.45
N GLY A 429 1.27 4.70 -12.22
CA GLY A 429 1.07 5.32 -10.90
C GLY A 429 0.74 4.29 -9.84
N LEU A 430 -0.15 3.34 -10.12
CA LEU A 430 -0.45 2.24 -9.19
C LEU A 430 0.79 1.37 -8.94
N ARG A 431 1.53 0.99 -10.01
CA ARG A 431 2.73 0.16 -9.87
C ARG A 431 3.82 0.84 -9.04
N ILE A 432 4.06 2.14 -9.26
CA ILE A 432 5.00 2.95 -8.46
C ILE A 432 4.51 3.04 -7.02
N SER A 433 3.21 3.30 -6.79
CA SER A 433 2.64 3.46 -5.44
C SER A 433 2.79 2.21 -4.57
N ARG A 434 2.94 1.03 -5.18
CA ARG A 434 3.14 -0.23 -4.45
C ARG A 434 4.44 -0.21 -3.64
N GLU A 435 5.51 0.33 -4.21
CA GLU A 435 6.84 0.23 -3.61
C GLU A 435 7.46 1.59 -3.23
N TYR A 436 7.11 2.66 -3.94
CA TYR A 436 7.80 3.94 -3.83
C TYR A 436 6.88 5.06 -3.36
N LYS A 437 7.48 6.08 -2.76
CA LYS A 437 6.78 7.31 -2.41
C LYS A 437 6.43 8.11 -3.68
N ILE A 438 5.24 8.73 -3.67
CA ILE A 438 4.79 9.69 -4.66
C ILE A 438 4.72 11.07 -4.01
N GLY A 439 5.46 12.03 -4.57
CA GLY A 439 5.46 13.44 -4.15
C GLY A 439 4.28 14.22 -4.74
N ARG A 440 3.87 15.29 -4.05
CA ARG A 440 2.70 16.09 -4.43
C ARG A 440 3.01 17.57 -4.52
N ILE A 441 2.44 18.22 -5.56
CA ILE A 441 2.44 19.69 -5.70
C ILE A 441 0.98 20.15 -5.77
N TYR A 442 0.52 20.82 -4.72
CA TYR A 442 -0.87 21.31 -4.62
C TYR A 442 -1.09 22.69 -5.27
N ASP A 443 0.00 23.42 -5.59
CA ASP A 443 -0.09 24.62 -6.41
C ASP A 443 -0.45 24.24 -7.85
N VAL A 444 -1.27 25.05 -8.50
CA VAL A 444 -1.54 24.89 -9.93
C VAL A 444 -0.26 25.14 -10.71
N ILE A 445 0.23 24.13 -11.41
CA ILE A 445 1.43 24.18 -12.26
C ILE A 445 1.17 23.79 -13.71
N TYR A 446 -0.07 23.47 -14.06
CA TYR A 446 -0.46 22.97 -15.37
C TYR A 446 -1.85 23.52 -15.79
N LEU A 447 -2.02 23.83 -17.06
CA LEU A 447 -3.26 24.33 -17.66
C LEU A 447 -3.77 23.28 -18.64
N CYS A 448 -4.87 22.61 -18.26
CA CYS A 448 -5.54 21.61 -19.10
C CYS A 448 -6.58 22.31 -19.97
N ARG A 449 -6.28 22.44 -21.27
CA ARG A 449 -7.15 23.14 -22.23
C ARG A 449 -8.23 22.20 -22.77
N ARG A 450 -9.51 22.57 -22.58
CA ARG A 450 -10.64 21.79 -23.08
C ARG A 450 -11.15 22.35 -24.41
N TRP A 451 -11.29 21.44 -25.38
CA TRP A 451 -11.79 21.74 -26.71
C TRP A 451 -12.35 20.48 -27.39
N GLU A 452 -13.03 20.61 -28.53
CA GLU A 452 -13.67 19.50 -29.23
C GLU A 452 -12.70 18.39 -29.67
N GLY A 453 -11.43 18.73 -29.86
CA GLY A 453 -10.38 17.79 -30.26
C GLY A 453 -9.74 16.95 -29.13
N ASN A 454 -10.14 17.14 -27.86
CA ASN A 454 -9.63 16.32 -26.77
C ASN A 454 -10.07 14.84 -26.95
N SER A 455 -9.16 13.91 -26.65
CA SER A 455 -9.38 12.48 -26.86
C SER A 455 -10.49 11.87 -25.98
N ASP A 456 -10.86 12.55 -24.90
CA ASP A 456 -11.89 12.17 -23.93
C ASP A 456 -13.20 12.97 -24.10
N ALA A 457 -13.30 13.85 -25.12
CA ALA A 457 -14.52 14.58 -25.39
C ALA A 457 -15.59 13.68 -26.03
N ALA A 458 -16.85 13.73 -25.53
CA ALA A 458 -18.03 13.08 -26.09
C ALA A 458 -17.86 11.57 -26.42
N LEU A 459 -17.39 10.78 -25.47
CA LEU A 459 -17.25 9.34 -25.64
C LEU A 459 -18.61 8.62 -25.73
N SER A 460 -18.74 7.65 -26.63
CA SER A 460 -19.89 6.74 -26.65
C SER A 460 -19.91 5.85 -25.38
N THR A 461 -21.11 5.40 -24.97
CA THR A 461 -21.28 4.48 -23.83
C THR A 461 -20.37 3.25 -23.95
N GLU A 462 -20.28 2.67 -25.15
CA GLU A 462 -19.41 1.52 -25.44
C GLU A 462 -17.95 1.83 -25.19
N LYS A 463 -17.46 3.00 -25.59
CA LYS A 463 -16.06 3.40 -25.36
C LYS A 463 -15.80 3.68 -23.88
N VAL A 464 -16.74 4.31 -23.17
CA VAL A 464 -16.69 4.52 -21.74
C VAL A 464 -16.62 3.19 -21.00
N ASN A 465 -17.49 2.24 -21.33
CA ASN A 465 -17.53 0.91 -20.75
C ASN A 465 -16.22 0.14 -20.98
N ARG A 466 -15.71 0.15 -22.23
CA ARG A 466 -14.42 -0.46 -22.55
C ARG A 466 -13.26 0.14 -21.74
N ASN A 467 -13.24 1.45 -21.58
CA ASN A 467 -12.23 2.17 -20.81
C ASN A 467 -12.32 1.82 -19.32
N ASN A 468 -13.52 1.82 -18.76
CA ASN A 468 -13.77 1.46 -17.36
C ASN A 468 -13.41 -0.01 -17.09
N PHE A 469 -13.81 -0.91 -17.99
CA PHE A 469 -13.45 -2.33 -17.89
C PHE A 469 -11.93 -2.53 -17.89
N TYR A 470 -11.20 -1.80 -18.73
CA TYR A 470 -9.74 -1.87 -18.78
C TYR A 470 -9.10 -1.31 -17.50
N LYS A 471 -9.58 -0.18 -16.97
CA LYS A 471 -9.08 0.34 -15.68
C LYS A 471 -9.37 -0.60 -14.51
N ASP A 472 -10.55 -1.22 -14.47
CA ASP A 472 -10.88 -2.24 -13.46
C ASP A 472 -9.96 -3.46 -13.59
N ARG A 473 -9.55 -3.81 -14.84
CA ARG A 473 -8.53 -4.85 -15.09
C ARG A 473 -7.15 -4.45 -14.57
N ILE A 474 -6.72 -3.21 -14.77
CA ILE A 474 -5.47 -2.68 -14.21
C ILE A 474 -5.49 -2.79 -12.68
N ARG A 475 -6.59 -2.35 -12.03
CA ARG A 475 -6.77 -2.48 -10.57
C ARG A 475 -6.74 -3.94 -10.12
N THR A 476 -7.36 -4.83 -10.91
CA THR A 476 -7.35 -6.27 -10.62
C THR A 476 -5.93 -6.83 -10.58
N TRP A 477 -5.10 -6.46 -11.55
CA TRP A 477 -3.70 -6.89 -11.58
C TRP A 477 -2.90 -6.29 -10.41
N GLU A 478 -3.14 -5.01 -10.10
CA GLU A 478 -2.49 -4.35 -8.97
C GLU A 478 -2.86 -4.99 -7.64
N ILE A 479 -4.17 -5.22 -7.38
CA ILE A 479 -4.66 -5.89 -6.16
C ILE A 479 -4.05 -7.29 -6.04
N LYS A 480 -4.06 -8.08 -7.11
CA LYS A 480 -3.42 -9.41 -7.13
C LYS A 480 -1.92 -9.33 -6.83
N GLY A 481 -1.21 -8.36 -7.41
CA GLY A 481 0.20 -8.14 -7.12
C GLY A 481 0.46 -7.76 -5.68
N ARG A 482 -0.44 -6.98 -5.05
CA ARG A 482 -0.36 -6.63 -3.62
C ARG A 482 -0.61 -7.84 -2.73
N ILE A 483 -1.66 -8.62 -3.01
CA ILE A 483 -1.95 -9.87 -2.29
C ILE A 483 -0.75 -10.82 -2.38
N GLN A 484 -0.17 -10.99 -3.58
CA GLN A 484 0.98 -11.88 -3.77
C GLN A 484 2.20 -11.45 -2.94
N MET A 485 2.41 -10.15 -2.73
CA MET A 485 3.49 -9.67 -1.85
C MET A 485 3.29 -10.05 -0.37
N HIS A 486 2.06 -10.37 0.02
CA HIS A 486 1.69 -10.80 1.38
C HIS A 486 1.41 -12.31 1.47
N THR A 487 1.48 -13.03 0.36
CA THR A 487 1.26 -14.48 0.36
C THR A 487 2.50 -15.20 0.92
N ILE A 488 2.27 -16.13 1.83
CA ILE A 488 3.30 -17.01 2.34
C ILE A 488 3.76 -17.93 1.21
N ASP A 489 5.06 -18.00 1.00
CA ASP A 489 5.67 -18.96 0.07
C ASP A 489 6.10 -20.19 0.89
N GLU A 490 5.25 -21.21 0.92
CA GLU A 490 5.47 -22.43 1.71
C GLU A 490 6.77 -23.19 1.30
N GLU A 491 7.24 -23.01 0.05
CA GLU A 491 8.48 -23.62 -0.44
C GLU A 491 9.72 -22.80 -0.04
N PHE A 492 9.56 -21.51 0.30
CA PHE A 492 10.70 -20.61 0.56
C PHE A 492 11.53 -21.04 1.76
N GLN A 493 10.90 -21.48 2.83
CA GLN A 493 11.57 -22.01 4.04
C GLN A 493 12.46 -23.20 3.69
N GLU A 494 11.98 -24.16 2.90
CA GLU A 494 12.73 -25.35 2.47
C GLU A 494 13.94 -24.97 1.62
N LEU A 495 13.77 -24.02 0.68
CA LEU A 495 14.88 -23.52 -0.15
C LEU A 495 15.96 -22.83 0.70
N VAL A 496 15.56 -22.10 1.75
CA VAL A 496 16.51 -21.47 2.67
C VAL A 496 17.32 -22.52 3.45
N GLU A 497 16.67 -23.58 3.93
CA GLU A 497 17.37 -24.67 4.63
C GLU A 497 18.36 -25.39 3.70
N GLU A 498 17.96 -25.70 2.47
CA GLU A 498 18.84 -26.29 1.46
C GLU A 498 20.05 -25.38 1.16
N MET A 499 19.82 -24.08 1.06
CA MET A 499 20.90 -23.10 0.86
C MET A 499 21.87 -23.08 2.04
N ILE A 500 21.36 -23.10 3.29
CA ILE A 500 22.19 -23.14 4.50
C ILE A 500 23.11 -24.36 4.50
N GLU A 501 22.55 -25.54 4.30
CA GLU A 501 23.33 -26.79 4.29
C GLU A 501 24.37 -26.80 3.15
N ASN A 502 23.97 -26.43 1.95
CA ASN A 502 24.86 -26.35 0.81
C ASN A 502 26.03 -25.38 1.05
N GLN A 503 25.76 -24.21 1.62
CA GLN A 503 26.81 -23.21 1.91
C GLN A 503 27.75 -23.64 3.01
N LYS A 504 27.26 -24.32 4.06
CA LYS A 504 28.10 -24.90 5.11
C LYS A 504 29.02 -25.99 4.59
N GLU A 505 28.56 -26.78 3.62
CA GLU A 505 29.35 -27.84 3.04
C GLU A 505 30.41 -27.36 2.02
N ASN A 506 30.00 -26.42 1.15
CA ASN A 506 30.73 -26.09 -0.08
C ASN A 506 31.47 -24.75 -0.04
N TRP A 507 31.20 -23.87 0.94
CA TRP A 507 31.94 -22.62 1.11
C TRP A 507 32.92 -22.70 2.28
N GLU A 508 34.21 -22.84 1.97
CA GLU A 508 35.28 -23.10 2.94
C GLU A 508 35.31 -22.14 4.16
N LEU A 509 35.04 -20.84 3.92
CA LEU A 509 34.95 -19.86 4.99
C LEU A 509 33.77 -20.15 5.94
N ALA A 510 32.60 -20.41 5.38
CA ALA A 510 31.41 -20.72 6.16
C ALA A 510 31.63 -22.04 6.94
N LYS A 511 32.03 -23.08 6.24
CA LYS A 511 32.32 -24.40 6.85
C LYS A 511 33.20 -24.28 8.09
N ARG A 512 34.36 -23.69 7.93
CA ARG A 512 35.31 -23.52 9.06
C ARG A 512 34.71 -22.73 10.23
N ASN A 513 33.95 -21.65 9.93
CA ASN A 513 33.42 -20.80 10.99
C ASN A 513 32.20 -21.43 11.69
N TYR A 514 31.40 -22.24 11.00
CA TYR A 514 30.31 -23.01 11.61
C TYR A 514 30.83 -24.19 12.43
N GLU A 515 31.83 -24.92 11.96
CA GLU A 515 32.53 -25.96 12.74
C GLU A 515 33.16 -25.37 14.04
N ALA A 516 33.84 -24.23 13.94
CA ALA A 516 34.37 -23.51 15.08
C ALA A 516 33.28 -23.01 16.06
N LEU A 517 32.10 -22.62 15.54
CA LEU A 517 30.96 -22.24 16.37
C LEU A 517 30.46 -23.44 17.19
N GLU A 518 30.30 -24.61 16.60
CA GLU A 518 29.87 -25.84 17.28
C GLU A 518 30.81 -26.18 18.43
N GLU A 519 32.12 -26.20 18.18
CA GLU A 519 33.16 -26.45 19.22
C GLU A 519 33.09 -25.40 20.35
N ASN A 520 32.82 -24.13 20.00
CA ASN A 520 32.75 -23.05 20.98
C ASN A 520 31.45 -23.08 21.79
N LEU A 521 30.36 -23.55 21.24
CA LEU A 521 29.09 -23.74 21.95
C LEU A 521 29.16 -24.82 23.03
N GLU A 522 30.09 -25.80 22.91
CA GLU A 522 30.36 -26.77 23.98
C GLU A 522 30.95 -26.10 25.22
N LYS A 523 31.65 -24.95 25.06
CA LYS A 523 32.28 -24.18 26.16
C LYS A 523 31.32 -23.15 26.78
N LYS A 524 30.04 -23.20 26.43
CA LYS A 524 29.02 -22.23 26.90
C LYS A 524 28.88 -22.22 28.42
N LYS A 525 28.72 -21.02 28.99
CA LYS A 525 28.33 -20.80 30.38
C LYS A 525 26.96 -20.09 30.41
N VAL A 526 26.14 -20.41 31.39
CA VAL A 526 24.86 -19.73 31.62
C VAL A 526 24.95 -18.91 32.89
N LEU A 527 24.88 -17.60 32.75
CA LEU A 527 24.80 -16.67 33.88
C LEU A 527 23.32 -16.38 34.19
N LYS A 528 23.00 -16.40 35.47
CA LYS A 528 21.64 -16.09 35.96
C LYS A 528 21.65 -14.70 36.58
N LEU A 529 21.00 -13.76 35.89
CA LEU A 529 20.76 -12.45 36.42
C LEU A 529 19.50 -12.51 37.27
N LYS A 530 19.55 -11.91 38.46
CA LYS A 530 18.42 -11.90 39.39
C LYS A 530 18.15 -10.46 39.83
N GLU A 531 16.90 -10.04 39.73
CA GLU A 531 16.43 -8.74 40.23
C GLU A 531 14.99 -8.89 40.70
N GLU A 532 14.73 -8.55 41.97
CA GLU A 532 13.43 -8.79 42.61
C GLU A 532 13.04 -10.28 42.52
N ASP A 533 11.84 -10.56 42.01
CA ASP A 533 11.31 -11.93 41.80
C ASP A 533 11.60 -12.51 40.43
N ARG A 534 12.49 -11.87 39.64
CA ARG A 534 12.79 -12.26 38.27
C ARG A 534 14.18 -12.82 38.09
N GLU A 535 14.29 -13.80 37.21
CA GLU A 535 15.54 -14.40 36.76
C GLU A 535 15.62 -14.33 35.22
N MET A 536 16.73 -13.80 34.68
CA MET A 536 17.08 -13.87 33.27
C MET A 536 18.30 -14.76 33.11
N LYS A 537 18.24 -15.73 32.22
CA LYS A 537 19.37 -16.57 31.84
C LYS A 537 20.07 -15.93 30.65
N VAL A 538 21.37 -15.71 30.80
CA VAL A 538 22.24 -15.22 29.75
C VAL A 538 23.27 -16.25 29.39
N ARG A 539 23.32 -16.65 28.11
CA ARG A 539 24.29 -17.60 27.57
C ARG A 539 25.52 -16.84 27.08
N ILE A 540 26.69 -17.20 27.58
CA ILE A 540 27.96 -16.67 27.10
C ILE A 540 28.80 -17.79 26.53
N PHE A 541 29.52 -17.58 25.45
CA PHE A 541 30.41 -18.53 24.80
C PHE A 541 31.51 -17.83 24.00
N PRO A 542 32.71 -18.42 23.81
CA PRO A 542 33.77 -17.82 23.03
C PRO A 542 33.40 -17.81 21.54
N ASN A 543 33.66 -16.69 20.84
CA ASN A 543 33.48 -16.58 19.40
C ASN A 543 34.48 -15.58 18.79
N PRO A 544 35.79 -15.96 18.75
CA PRO A 544 36.84 -15.06 18.26
C PRO A 544 36.72 -14.68 16.80
N GLN A 545 36.00 -15.46 15.97
CA GLN A 545 35.78 -15.17 14.56
C GLN A 545 35.04 -13.86 14.33
N ARG A 546 34.32 -13.39 15.34
CA ARG A 546 33.53 -12.13 15.27
C ARG A 546 34.32 -10.88 15.67
N ILE A 547 35.59 -10.96 15.95
CA ILE A 547 36.41 -9.82 16.43
C ILE A 547 36.32 -8.62 15.44
N LEU A 548 36.34 -8.86 14.13
CA LEU A 548 36.26 -7.82 13.12
C LEU A 548 34.88 -7.11 13.13
N SER A 549 33.81 -7.87 13.33
CA SER A 549 32.46 -7.33 13.45
C SER A 549 32.27 -6.51 14.72
N THR A 550 32.76 -7.00 15.86
CA THR A 550 32.70 -6.33 17.16
C THR A 550 33.52 -5.04 17.18
N MET A 551 34.66 -5.02 16.48
CA MET A 551 35.55 -3.85 16.36
C MET A 551 35.25 -2.98 15.14
N ALA A 552 34.16 -3.23 14.42
CA ALA A 552 33.81 -2.46 13.23
C ALA A 552 33.78 -0.94 13.51
N LYS A 553 34.47 -0.18 12.67
CA LYS A 553 34.44 1.28 12.69
C LYS A 553 33.20 1.74 11.93
N THR A 554 32.29 2.40 12.64
CA THR A 554 31.01 2.85 12.12
C THR A 554 30.87 4.38 12.06
N ASP A 555 32.00 5.10 12.20
CA ASP A 555 32.03 6.53 12.01
C ASP A 555 31.94 6.90 10.52
N SER A 556 31.38 8.06 10.22
CA SER A 556 31.09 8.53 8.86
C SER A 556 32.32 8.50 7.92
N ARG A 557 33.52 8.78 8.45
CA ARG A 557 34.74 8.77 7.64
C ARG A 557 35.14 7.36 7.25
N SER A 558 35.15 6.44 8.23
CA SER A 558 35.49 5.02 8.00
C SER A 558 34.52 4.35 7.04
N ILE A 559 33.24 4.72 7.11
CA ILE A 559 32.20 4.22 6.17
C ILE A 559 32.47 4.72 4.74
N GLN A 560 32.80 6.00 4.55
CA GLN A 560 33.09 6.55 3.23
C GLN A 560 34.36 5.98 2.58
N GLU A 561 35.35 5.62 3.39
CA GLU A 561 36.64 5.13 2.91
C GLU A 561 36.64 3.61 2.58
N ARG A 562 35.61 2.85 2.99
CA ARG A 562 35.51 1.39 2.73
C ARG A 562 34.52 1.05 1.62
N SER A 563 34.79 -0.03 0.90
CA SER A 563 33.77 -0.67 0.08
C SER A 563 32.74 -1.39 0.97
N CYS A 564 31.45 -1.20 0.69
CA CYS A 564 30.41 -1.90 1.43
C CYS A 564 30.43 -3.40 1.12
N PHE A 565 30.66 -4.22 2.13
CA PHE A 565 30.77 -5.67 1.98
C PHE A 565 29.42 -6.38 1.76
N LEU A 566 28.28 -5.69 1.99
CA LEU A 566 26.95 -6.23 1.73
C LEU A 566 26.51 -6.05 0.27
N CYS A 567 27.04 -5.06 -0.44
CA CYS A 567 26.73 -4.87 -1.86
C CYS A 567 27.13 -6.10 -2.68
N GLY A 568 26.23 -6.58 -3.56
CA GLY A 568 26.44 -7.80 -4.36
C GLY A 568 27.76 -7.82 -5.13
N LYS A 569 28.21 -6.68 -5.67
CA LYS A 569 29.51 -6.55 -6.39
C LYS A 569 30.76 -6.77 -5.53
N ASN A 570 30.62 -6.67 -4.21
CA ASN A 570 31.73 -6.80 -3.26
C ASN A 570 31.67 -8.09 -2.41
N ARG A 571 30.61 -8.86 -2.55
CA ARG A 571 30.45 -10.16 -1.87
C ARG A 571 31.30 -11.24 -2.53
N PRO A 572 31.78 -12.25 -1.77
CA PRO A 572 32.44 -13.41 -2.35
C PRO A 572 31.54 -14.13 -3.36
N ALA A 573 32.12 -14.64 -4.43
CA ALA A 573 31.36 -15.38 -5.46
C ALA A 573 30.72 -16.67 -4.92
N GLU A 574 31.30 -17.25 -3.88
CA GLU A 574 30.82 -18.44 -3.19
C GLU A 574 29.59 -18.19 -2.33
N GLN A 575 29.34 -16.94 -1.91
CA GLN A 575 28.14 -16.57 -1.14
C GLN A 575 26.92 -16.49 -2.06
N THR A 576 26.17 -17.57 -2.14
CA THR A 576 24.90 -17.60 -2.87
C THR A 576 23.78 -16.90 -2.09
N TYR A 577 22.69 -16.58 -2.79
CA TYR A 577 21.54 -15.96 -2.16
C TYR A 577 20.23 -16.48 -2.76
N LEU A 578 19.17 -16.35 -1.98
CA LEU A 578 17.77 -16.52 -2.44
C LEU A 578 17.10 -15.15 -2.49
N PRO A 579 16.40 -14.82 -3.58
CA PRO A 579 15.67 -13.57 -3.67
C PRO A 579 14.38 -13.62 -2.83
N PHE A 580 14.13 -12.57 -2.04
CA PHE A 580 12.89 -12.38 -1.30
C PHE A 580 12.42 -10.93 -1.49
N GLY A 581 11.48 -10.71 -2.37
CA GLY A 581 11.06 -9.36 -2.77
C GLY A 581 12.27 -8.54 -3.26
N HIS A 582 12.59 -7.49 -2.52
CA HIS A 582 13.77 -6.65 -2.79
C HIS A 582 14.98 -6.96 -1.92
N TYR A 583 14.90 -8.02 -1.16
CA TYR A 583 16.02 -8.52 -0.36
C TYR A 583 16.71 -9.70 -1.02
N GLU A 584 17.92 -9.94 -0.59
CA GLU A 584 18.72 -11.13 -0.88
C GLU A 584 19.03 -11.83 0.44
N VAL A 585 18.53 -13.06 0.61
CA VAL A 585 18.74 -13.88 1.80
C VAL A 585 20.01 -14.69 1.62
N CYS A 586 21.01 -14.45 2.47
CA CYS A 586 22.33 -15.07 2.41
C CYS A 586 22.67 -15.76 3.74
N LEU A 587 23.48 -16.82 3.68
CA LEU A 587 24.12 -17.36 4.88
C LEU A 587 25.09 -16.33 5.48
N ASN A 588 25.06 -16.15 6.81
CA ASN A 588 26.03 -15.31 7.50
C ASN A 588 27.36 -16.08 7.70
N PRO A 589 28.48 -15.64 7.10
CA PRO A 589 29.75 -16.38 7.18
C PRO A 589 30.45 -16.26 8.55
N TYR A 590 29.97 -15.40 9.44
CA TYR A 590 30.47 -15.22 10.81
C TYR A 590 29.36 -15.48 11.83
N PRO A 591 28.94 -16.73 12.02
CA PRO A 591 27.71 -17.06 12.73
C PRO A 591 27.79 -16.78 14.24
N ILE A 592 26.62 -16.49 14.84
CA ILE A 592 26.33 -16.53 16.27
C ILE A 592 25.41 -17.73 16.57
N PHE A 593 24.65 -18.14 15.60
CA PHE A 593 23.61 -19.18 15.67
C PHE A 593 23.94 -20.29 14.67
N GLN A 594 23.48 -21.50 14.93
CA GLN A 594 23.68 -22.62 14.01
C GLN A 594 23.01 -22.44 12.66
N ARG A 595 21.84 -21.76 12.63
CA ARG A 595 21.21 -21.23 11.43
C ARG A 595 21.21 -19.71 11.54
N HIS A 596 22.10 -19.04 10.81
CA HIS A 596 22.28 -17.59 10.86
C HIS A 596 22.28 -16.98 9.47
N LEU A 597 21.29 -16.13 9.17
CA LEU A 597 21.14 -15.47 7.88
C LEU A 597 21.41 -13.97 7.97
N THR A 598 21.83 -13.40 6.85
CA THR A 598 21.85 -11.95 6.62
C THR A 598 20.94 -11.66 5.43
N ILE A 599 19.95 -10.81 5.62
CA ILE A 599 18.89 -10.47 4.65
C ILE A 599 19.15 -9.04 4.21
N ILE A 600 19.69 -8.90 3.01
CA ILE A 600 20.34 -7.68 2.52
C ILE A 600 19.41 -6.98 1.51
N ASP A 601 19.15 -5.69 1.67
CA ASP A 601 18.46 -4.90 0.64
C ASP A 601 19.31 -4.87 -0.64
N LYS A 602 18.72 -5.10 -1.81
CA LYS A 602 19.42 -5.04 -3.11
C LYS A 602 19.99 -3.65 -3.38
N GLU A 603 19.32 -2.63 -2.84
CA GLU A 603 19.76 -1.24 -2.95
C GLU A 603 20.64 -0.84 -1.75
N HIS A 604 21.71 -0.10 -2.00
CA HIS A 604 22.57 0.45 -0.95
C HIS A 604 21.88 1.66 -0.30
N THR A 605 20.98 1.38 0.67
CA THR A 605 20.27 2.39 1.46
C THR A 605 20.71 2.34 2.92
N PRO A 606 20.71 3.47 3.66
CA PRO A 606 21.09 3.48 5.07
C PRO A 606 20.23 2.55 5.94
N GLN A 607 20.83 2.01 6.99
CA GLN A 607 20.15 1.19 7.98
C GLN A 607 19.06 2.00 8.70
N SER A 608 17.79 1.72 8.43
CA SER A 608 16.65 2.40 9.05
C SER A 608 15.43 1.49 9.07
N MET A 609 14.67 1.56 10.15
CA MET A 609 13.42 0.80 10.30
C MET A 609 12.20 1.53 9.70
N LYS A 610 12.37 2.79 9.33
CA LYS A 610 11.31 3.61 8.74
C LYS A 610 10.77 2.99 7.45
N GLY A 611 9.48 2.60 7.48
CA GLY A 611 8.82 1.96 6.33
C GLY A 611 9.26 0.52 6.02
N ARG A 612 9.95 -0.15 6.97
CA ARG A 612 10.51 -1.51 6.79
C ARG A 612 9.93 -2.56 7.74
N PHE A 613 9.05 -2.16 8.65
CA PHE A 613 8.51 -3.10 9.63
C PHE A 613 7.58 -4.14 8.98
N GLU A 614 6.86 -3.76 7.94
CA GLU A 614 6.06 -4.69 7.14
C GLU A 614 6.92 -5.79 6.51
N ASP A 615 8.08 -5.42 5.96
CA ASP A 615 9.05 -6.38 5.40
C ASP A 615 9.53 -7.37 6.48
N MET A 616 9.80 -6.86 7.69
CA MET A 616 10.24 -7.69 8.83
C MET A 616 9.16 -8.69 9.27
N LEU A 617 7.89 -8.29 9.28
CA LEU A 617 6.76 -9.17 9.59
C LEU A 617 6.55 -10.22 8.49
N HIS A 618 6.69 -9.81 7.24
CA HIS A 618 6.56 -10.72 6.09
C HIS A 618 7.69 -11.75 6.04
N LEU A 619 8.91 -11.34 6.36
CA LEU A 619 10.03 -12.28 6.54
C LEU A 619 9.75 -13.27 7.68
N ALA A 620 9.21 -12.81 8.82
CA ALA A 620 8.91 -13.68 9.95
C ALA A 620 7.85 -14.73 9.63
N GLU A 621 6.91 -14.40 8.77
CA GLU A 621 5.83 -15.28 8.30
C GLU A 621 6.33 -16.35 7.30
N ASN A 622 7.26 -15.98 6.41
CA ASN A 622 7.83 -16.87 5.41
C ASN A 622 9.06 -17.67 5.92
N LEU A 623 9.61 -17.29 7.07
CA LEU A 623 10.69 -17.95 7.77
C LEU A 623 10.22 -18.26 9.20
N ASP A 624 9.14 -19.01 9.31
CA ASP A 624 8.46 -19.28 10.59
C ASP A 624 9.30 -20.11 11.58
N GLU A 625 10.34 -20.79 11.10
CA GLU A 625 11.36 -21.46 11.89
C GLU A 625 12.48 -20.50 12.38
N PHE A 626 12.39 -19.21 12.07
CA PHE A 626 13.41 -18.22 12.43
C PHE A 626 12.83 -17.06 13.26
N TYR A 627 13.70 -16.45 14.06
CA TYR A 627 13.57 -15.09 14.56
C TYR A 627 14.16 -14.13 13.56
N ILE A 628 13.43 -13.08 13.17
CA ILE A 628 13.96 -11.99 12.35
C ILE A 628 14.49 -10.90 13.26
N LEU A 629 15.71 -10.45 13.00
CA LEU A 629 16.49 -9.59 13.87
C LEU A 629 16.85 -8.28 13.17
N TYR A 630 16.75 -7.15 13.90
CA TYR A 630 17.18 -5.84 13.42
C TYR A 630 18.14 -5.17 14.40
N ASN A 631 19.22 -4.63 13.86
CA ASN A 631 20.17 -3.79 14.59
C ASN A 631 20.11 -2.36 14.01
N GLY A 632 19.75 -1.39 14.83
CA GLY A 632 19.83 0.03 14.46
C GLY A 632 21.27 0.48 14.16
N PRO A 633 21.49 1.57 13.42
CA PRO A 633 22.81 1.99 12.95
C PRO A 633 23.82 2.22 14.06
N GLU A 634 23.38 2.68 15.23
CA GLU A 634 24.20 2.86 16.43
C GLU A 634 23.82 1.85 17.54
N CYS A 635 23.35 0.66 17.16
CA CYS A 635 22.92 -0.41 18.06
C CYS A 635 23.50 -1.77 17.66
N GLY A 636 24.75 -1.78 17.19
CA GLY A 636 25.48 -3.02 16.87
C GLY A 636 25.45 -3.40 15.39
N ALA A 637 24.85 -2.61 14.48
CA ALA A 637 24.98 -2.82 13.04
C ALA A 637 26.43 -2.59 12.59
N SER A 638 27.04 -3.60 11.94
CA SER A 638 28.40 -3.49 11.39
C SER A 638 28.46 -2.77 10.03
N ALA A 639 27.32 -2.68 9.34
CA ALA A 639 27.14 -1.94 8.10
C ALA A 639 25.95 -0.96 8.23
N PRO A 640 26.08 0.13 8.99
CA PRO A 640 24.99 1.09 9.18
C PRO A 640 24.65 1.90 7.92
N ASP A 641 25.45 1.79 6.89
CA ASP A 641 25.31 2.40 5.58
C ASP A 641 24.49 1.52 4.60
N HIS A 642 24.16 0.27 4.95
CA HIS A 642 23.42 -0.63 4.07
C HIS A 642 22.34 -1.40 4.83
N MET A 643 21.10 -1.17 4.47
CA MET A 643 19.93 -1.79 5.09
C MET A 643 19.99 -3.32 5.00
N HIS A 644 19.85 -3.98 6.14
CA HIS A 644 19.78 -5.41 6.23
C HIS A 644 19.08 -5.86 7.52
N PHE A 645 18.42 -7.02 7.45
CA PHE A 645 18.01 -7.79 8.60
C PHE A 645 18.96 -8.96 8.82
N GLN A 646 18.79 -9.65 9.94
CA GLN A 646 19.38 -10.96 10.19
C GLN A 646 18.27 -11.94 10.57
N ALA A 647 18.56 -13.25 10.48
CA ALA A 647 17.66 -14.25 11.01
C ALA A 647 18.44 -15.32 11.79
N ALA A 648 17.83 -15.80 12.86
CA ALA A 648 18.36 -16.83 13.74
C ALA A 648 17.36 -17.96 13.88
N GLY A 649 17.78 -19.21 13.69
CA GLY A 649 16.90 -20.38 13.85
C GLY A 649 16.31 -20.48 15.27
N LYS A 650 15.09 -21.00 15.40
CA LYS A 650 14.35 -21.12 16.67
C LYS A 650 14.70 -22.36 17.48
N GLU A 651 15.45 -23.32 16.91
CA GLU A 651 15.79 -24.62 17.51
C GLU A 651 16.65 -24.53 18.77
N GLU A 652 17.41 -23.47 18.91
CA GLU A 652 18.20 -23.25 20.10
C GLU A 652 17.33 -22.63 21.21
N GLU A 653 17.51 -22.98 22.46
CA GLU A 653 16.81 -22.45 23.66
C GLU A 653 16.84 -20.92 23.79
N LEU A 654 16.74 -20.22 22.64
CA LEU A 654 16.56 -18.78 22.48
C LEU A 654 15.23 -18.29 23.06
N THR A 655 14.31 -19.21 23.32
CA THR A 655 12.98 -18.92 23.81
C THR A 655 12.93 -18.34 25.24
N ASN A 656 13.94 -18.57 26.05
CA ASN A 656 13.93 -18.08 27.43
C ASN A 656 14.16 -16.56 27.56
N PRO A 657 15.10 -15.92 26.83
CA PRO A 657 15.26 -14.47 26.85
C PRO A 657 14.19 -13.73 26.05
N PHE A 658 13.58 -14.41 25.07
CA PHE A 658 12.61 -13.80 24.13
C PHE A 658 11.16 -14.14 24.43
N ALA A 659 10.89 -14.98 25.46
CA ALA A 659 9.52 -15.31 25.78
C ALA A 659 8.80 -14.08 26.35
N LEU A 660 7.71 -13.69 25.73
CA LEU A 660 6.80 -12.64 26.21
C LEU A 660 6.31 -12.88 27.65
N ASN A 661 6.48 -14.09 28.18
CA ASN A 661 6.25 -14.44 29.59
C ASN A 661 7.09 -13.66 30.59
N PHE A 662 8.17 -12.99 30.18
CA PHE A 662 8.94 -12.08 31.01
C PHE A 662 8.29 -10.69 31.14
N LEU A 663 7.44 -10.33 30.20
CA LEU A 663 6.80 -9.01 30.15
C LEU A 663 5.53 -9.04 31.01
N LYS A 664 5.63 -8.68 32.28
CA LYS A 664 4.52 -8.81 33.25
C LYS A 664 3.54 -7.64 33.30
N SER A 665 3.82 -6.49 32.73
CA SER A 665 2.90 -5.36 32.71
C SER A 665 2.21 -5.23 31.37
N ILE A 666 0.97 -5.72 31.29
CA ILE A 666 0.06 -5.45 30.17
C ILE A 666 -0.37 -3.99 30.31
N LEU A 667 -0.01 -3.15 29.36
CA LEU A 667 -0.39 -1.74 29.38
C LEU A 667 -1.70 -1.47 28.67
N GLU A 668 -2.00 -2.12 27.57
CA GLU A 668 -3.31 -1.97 26.90
C GLU A 668 -3.53 -3.01 25.79
N ASN A 669 -4.81 -3.28 25.54
CA ASN A 669 -5.31 -4.00 24.36
C ASN A 669 -6.11 -3.00 23.53
N GLU A 670 -5.41 -2.14 22.77
CA GLU A 670 -6.04 -1.29 21.77
C GLU A 670 -6.00 -1.99 20.42
N ASN A 671 -7.13 -2.02 19.73
CA ASN A 671 -7.25 -2.50 18.33
C ASN A 671 -6.70 -3.92 18.07
N GLY A 672 -6.83 -4.87 19.00
CA GLY A 672 -6.38 -6.25 18.76
C GLY A 672 -4.88 -6.49 18.98
N VAL A 673 -4.12 -5.50 19.47
CA VAL A 673 -2.71 -5.63 19.82
C VAL A 673 -2.53 -5.67 21.34
N THR A 674 -1.93 -6.73 21.84
CA THR A 674 -1.47 -6.78 23.22
C THR A 674 -0.07 -6.17 23.31
N THR A 675 0.07 -5.10 24.11
CA THR A 675 1.35 -4.40 24.31
C THR A 675 1.85 -4.63 25.73
N TYR A 676 3.13 -4.95 25.84
CA TYR A 676 3.86 -5.20 27.09
C TYR A 676 5.02 -4.22 27.22
N VAL A 677 5.38 -3.89 28.45
CA VAL A 677 6.57 -3.08 28.75
C VAL A 677 7.37 -3.73 29.86
N ASP A 678 8.68 -3.80 29.71
CA ASP A 678 9.59 -4.26 30.74
C ASP A 678 10.85 -3.37 30.85
N ASN A 679 11.36 -3.23 32.07
CA ASN A 679 12.56 -2.45 32.40
C ASN A 679 13.38 -3.09 33.54
N VAL A 680 13.22 -4.38 33.78
CA VAL A 680 13.92 -5.03 34.90
C VAL A 680 15.41 -5.26 34.57
N PHE A 681 15.71 -5.95 33.47
CA PHE A 681 17.08 -6.14 33.01
C PHE A 681 17.41 -5.25 31.83
N THR A 682 16.55 -5.25 30.82
CA THR A 682 16.60 -4.39 29.63
C THR A 682 15.33 -3.57 29.53
N THR A 683 15.39 -2.40 28.92
CA THR A 683 14.18 -1.64 28.63
C THR A 683 13.64 -2.07 27.28
N CYS A 684 12.42 -2.62 27.25
CA CYS A 684 11.81 -3.08 26.03
C CYS A 684 10.29 -2.91 25.98
N ILE A 685 9.75 -2.89 24.75
CA ILE A 685 8.32 -2.96 24.45
C ILE A 685 8.08 -4.25 23.67
N GLY A 686 7.19 -5.09 24.13
CA GLY A 686 6.70 -6.26 23.41
C GLY A 686 5.31 -6.00 22.85
N MET A 687 5.03 -6.51 21.66
CA MET A 687 3.74 -6.39 20.99
C MET A 687 3.37 -7.74 20.35
N THR A 688 2.09 -8.12 20.46
CA THR A 688 1.56 -9.35 19.88
C THR A 688 0.20 -9.08 19.25
N SER A 689 -0.04 -9.62 18.06
CA SER A 689 -1.35 -9.52 17.38
C SER A 689 -1.58 -10.70 16.44
N GLY A 690 -2.84 -11.12 16.32
CA GLY A 690 -3.30 -12.04 15.28
C GLY A 690 -3.57 -11.35 13.93
N LEU A 691 -3.42 -10.02 13.85
CA LEU A 691 -3.58 -9.25 12.62
C LEU A 691 -2.34 -8.41 12.35
N LYS A 692 -1.67 -8.65 11.23
CA LYS A 692 -0.45 -7.95 10.79
C LYS A 692 -0.65 -6.42 10.77
N VAL A 693 -1.77 -5.97 10.23
CA VAL A 693 -2.10 -4.54 10.09
C VAL A 693 -2.18 -3.83 11.45
N ASP A 694 -2.79 -4.47 12.43
CA ASP A 694 -2.94 -3.88 13.77
C ASP A 694 -1.58 -3.72 14.45
N LEU A 695 -0.71 -4.74 14.30
CA LEU A 695 0.66 -4.69 14.82
C LEU A 695 1.49 -3.60 14.14
N MET A 696 1.34 -3.44 12.82
CA MET A 696 2.00 -2.37 12.06
C MET A 696 1.58 -0.98 12.52
N GLN A 697 0.29 -0.76 12.75
CA GLN A 697 -0.23 0.52 13.24
C GLN A 697 0.30 0.84 14.65
N GLN A 698 0.36 -0.15 15.52
CA GLN A 698 0.89 0.02 16.87
C GLN A 698 2.40 0.31 16.83
N PHE A 699 3.15 -0.41 16.00
CA PHE A 699 4.57 -0.15 15.79
C PHE A 699 4.83 1.28 15.30
N GLU A 700 4.05 1.75 14.33
CA GLU A 700 4.20 3.10 13.79
C GLU A 700 4.01 4.19 14.87
N LYS A 701 3.01 4.01 15.76
CA LYS A 701 2.83 4.91 16.92
C LYS A 701 4.06 4.90 17.83
N VAL A 702 4.60 3.71 18.13
CA VAL A 702 5.81 3.56 18.97
C VAL A 702 7.00 4.24 18.30
N TYR A 703 7.22 3.95 17.01
CA TYR A 703 8.35 4.48 16.25
C TYR A 703 8.33 5.99 16.12
N GLN A 704 7.17 6.60 15.85
CA GLN A 704 7.01 8.05 15.78
C GLN A 704 7.34 8.73 17.10
N ASN A 705 6.86 8.18 18.22
CA ASN A 705 7.17 8.74 19.55
C ASN A 705 8.65 8.56 19.91
N LEU A 706 9.28 7.45 19.51
CA LEU A 706 10.71 7.26 19.67
C LEU A 706 11.52 8.28 18.85
N SER A 707 11.12 8.55 17.61
CA SER A 707 11.78 9.55 16.75
C SER A 707 11.83 10.94 17.41
N VAL A 708 10.77 11.32 18.11
CA VAL A 708 10.74 12.56 18.91
C VAL A 708 11.76 12.52 20.05
N ILE A 709 11.85 11.41 20.79
CA ILE A 709 12.81 11.24 21.91
C ILE A 709 14.26 11.32 21.40
N TYR A 710 14.54 10.78 20.23
CA TYR A 710 15.87 10.78 19.61
C TYR A 710 16.12 11.97 18.66
N SER A 711 15.31 13.05 18.77
CA SER A 711 15.49 14.30 18.02
C SER A 711 15.48 14.11 16.50
N ASP A 712 14.48 13.41 16.01
CA ASP A 712 14.23 13.07 14.59
C ASP A 712 15.37 12.29 13.88
N LYS A 713 16.27 11.68 14.67
CA LYS A 713 17.21 10.67 14.17
C LYS A 713 16.59 9.28 14.19
N GLU A 714 17.22 8.34 13.46
CA GLU A 714 16.86 6.93 13.59
C GLU A 714 16.90 6.51 15.07
N PRO A 715 15.81 5.96 15.63
CA PRO A 715 15.79 5.56 17.03
C PRO A 715 16.85 4.50 17.35
N LEU A 716 17.44 4.61 18.54
CA LEU A 716 18.40 3.61 19.03
C LEU A 716 17.65 2.35 19.49
N ILE A 717 17.41 1.43 18.58
CA ILE A 717 16.64 0.20 18.83
C ILE A 717 17.33 -1.05 18.30
N ASN A 718 17.07 -2.16 18.98
CA ASN A 718 17.25 -3.52 18.44
C ASN A 718 15.87 -4.18 18.44
N MET A 719 15.58 -5.05 17.46
CA MET A 719 14.28 -5.68 17.37
C MET A 719 14.39 -7.16 17.08
N ILE A 720 13.42 -7.91 17.61
CA ILE A 720 13.21 -9.32 17.32
C ILE A 720 11.74 -9.51 16.96
N THR A 721 11.50 -10.18 15.84
CA THR A 721 10.15 -10.47 15.38
C THR A 721 10.05 -11.94 14.99
N TRP A 722 8.92 -12.58 15.29
CA TRP A 722 8.64 -13.95 14.85
C TRP A 722 7.14 -14.16 14.67
N TYR A 723 6.80 -15.15 13.86
CA TYR A 723 5.45 -15.64 13.63
C TYR A 723 5.31 -17.04 14.20
N GLY A 724 4.13 -17.40 14.72
CA GLY A 724 3.83 -18.73 15.20
C GLY A 724 2.65 -18.81 16.15
N LEU A 725 2.33 -20.02 16.58
CA LEU A 725 1.21 -20.28 17.49
C LEU A 725 1.46 -19.71 18.89
N ASP A 726 0.49 -18.99 19.41
CA ASP A 726 0.49 -18.54 20.80
C ASP A 726 -0.91 -18.58 21.41
N LYS A 727 -0.97 -18.69 22.76
CA LYS A 727 -2.22 -18.64 23.53
C LYS A 727 -2.52 -17.23 23.97
N ILE A 728 -3.33 -16.53 23.21
CA ILE A 728 -3.79 -15.20 23.62
C ILE A 728 -5.03 -15.34 24.50
N SER A 729 -4.94 -14.92 25.76
CA SER A 729 -6.02 -14.98 26.75
C SER A 729 -7.31 -14.27 26.33
N HIS A 730 -7.24 -13.34 25.38
CA HIS A 730 -8.36 -12.55 24.87
C HIS A 730 -9.19 -13.26 23.78
N PHE A 731 -8.69 -14.35 23.19
CA PHE A 731 -9.42 -15.16 22.20
C PHE A 731 -9.98 -16.46 22.80
N GLY A 732 -10.30 -16.49 24.08
CA GLY A 732 -10.93 -17.64 24.75
C GLY A 732 -9.95 -18.77 25.11
N GLY A 733 -8.64 -18.54 24.99
CA GLY A 733 -7.59 -19.51 25.34
C GLY A 733 -7.27 -20.53 24.23
N ASP A 734 -7.81 -20.35 23.04
CA ASP A 734 -7.42 -21.13 21.86
C ASP A 734 -6.04 -20.72 21.37
N GLU A 735 -5.28 -21.66 20.82
CA GLU A 735 -4.02 -21.39 20.12
C GLU A 735 -4.33 -20.77 18.77
N ILE A 736 -3.79 -19.58 18.52
CA ILE A 736 -3.91 -18.90 17.23
C ILE A 736 -2.52 -18.49 16.73
N GLU A 737 -2.39 -18.36 15.42
CA GLU A 737 -1.18 -17.83 14.81
C GLU A 737 -1.10 -16.32 15.02
N VAL A 738 0.07 -15.86 15.48
CA VAL A 738 0.30 -14.45 15.83
C VAL A 738 1.68 -14.00 15.39
N TRP A 739 1.77 -12.71 15.12
CA TRP A 739 3.05 -12.00 15.01
C TRP A 739 3.44 -11.45 16.37
N ASN A 740 4.69 -11.67 16.72
CA ASN A 740 5.31 -11.17 17.94
C ASN A 740 6.46 -10.24 17.59
N CYS A 741 6.61 -9.15 18.34
CA CYS A 741 7.70 -8.20 18.19
C CYS A 741 8.20 -7.72 19.54
N ILE A 742 9.53 -7.72 19.75
CA ILE A 742 10.17 -7.07 20.89
C ILE A 742 11.08 -5.96 20.38
N ILE A 743 10.94 -4.77 20.93
CA ILE A 743 11.76 -3.60 20.65
C ILE A 743 12.57 -3.28 21.90
N PHE A 744 13.88 -3.50 21.86
CA PHE A 744 14.81 -3.08 22.90
C PHE A 744 15.17 -1.61 22.69
N LEU A 745 14.95 -0.81 23.72
CA LEU A 745 15.17 0.64 23.68
C LEU A 745 16.53 0.97 24.24
N ARG A 746 17.42 1.55 23.43
CA ARG A 746 18.81 1.83 23.79
C ARG A 746 19.00 3.31 24.14
N SER A 747 19.99 3.56 24.99
CA SER A 747 20.44 4.92 25.36
C SER A 747 21.77 5.27 24.71
N LYS A 748 22.60 4.24 24.40
CA LYS A 748 23.91 4.42 23.77
C LYS A 748 24.34 3.17 23.00
N HIS A 749 25.30 3.35 22.09
CA HIS A 749 25.81 2.32 21.20
C HIS A 749 26.55 1.21 21.99
N ARG A 750 27.55 1.58 22.81
CA ARG A 750 28.44 0.66 23.51
C ARG A 750 28.59 1.04 24.99
N PRO A 751 28.76 0.08 25.90
CA PRO A 751 28.99 0.37 27.31
C PRO A 751 30.43 0.95 27.54
N ASP A 752 30.64 1.62 28.67
CA ASP A 752 31.89 2.28 28.98
C ASP A 752 33.04 1.29 29.13
N CYS A 753 32.76 0.04 29.54
CA CYS A 753 33.76 -1.02 29.61
C CYS A 753 34.41 -1.35 28.26
N TYR A 754 33.75 -1.11 27.13
CA TYR A 754 34.31 -1.26 25.79
C TYR A 754 35.48 -0.30 25.52
N TYR A 755 35.40 0.92 26.02
CA TYR A 755 36.41 1.97 25.82
C TYR A 755 37.50 1.98 26.94
N THR A 756 37.32 1.17 27.95
CA THR A 756 38.29 1.11 29.07
C THR A 756 39.58 0.43 28.62
N PRO A 757 40.74 1.08 28.69
CA PRO A 757 42.01 0.49 28.27
C PRO A 757 42.48 -0.59 29.22
N ASN A 758 43.31 -1.52 28.71
CA ASN A 758 44.02 -2.58 29.43
C ASN A 758 43.11 -3.73 29.99
N GLU A 759 43.65 -4.48 30.92
CA GLU A 759 43.04 -5.70 31.51
C GLU A 759 41.67 -5.47 32.21
N LYS A 760 41.29 -4.23 32.48
CA LYS A 760 40.00 -3.86 33.10
C LYS A 760 38.86 -3.69 32.09
N GLY A 761 39.19 -3.56 30.80
CA GLY A 761 38.18 -3.40 29.74
C GLY A 761 37.61 -4.74 29.30
N LEU A 762 36.31 -4.70 28.90
CA LEU A 762 35.63 -5.83 28.26
C LEU A 762 35.30 -5.46 26.81
N LEU A 763 35.76 -6.27 25.86
CA LEU A 763 35.47 -6.01 24.44
C LEU A 763 34.05 -6.52 24.10
N ILE A 764 33.06 -5.81 24.60
CA ILE A 764 31.64 -6.14 24.42
C ILE A 764 30.91 -5.00 23.69
N SER A 765 30.30 -5.31 22.57
CA SER A 765 29.50 -4.36 21.76
C SER A 765 28.10 -4.95 21.55
N PRO A 766 27.17 -4.77 22.53
CA PRO A 766 25.89 -5.44 22.47
C PRO A 766 25.06 -5.04 21.25
N ALA A 767 24.56 -6.04 20.53
CA ALA A 767 23.62 -5.97 19.43
C ALA A 767 22.33 -6.74 19.81
N VAL A 768 21.48 -7.06 18.88
CA VAL A 768 20.21 -7.73 19.14
C VAL A 768 20.36 -9.09 19.83
N ALA A 769 21.39 -9.86 19.48
CA ALA A 769 21.65 -11.16 20.12
C ALA A 769 21.96 -11.00 21.61
N GLU A 770 22.84 -10.06 21.95
CA GLU A 770 23.21 -9.77 23.32
C GLU A 770 22.03 -9.17 24.10
N MET A 771 21.23 -8.30 23.50
CA MET A 771 20.02 -7.79 24.14
C MET A 771 19.01 -8.92 24.44
N GLY A 772 18.99 -9.94 23.60
CA GLY A 772 18.21 -11.16 23.80
C GLY A 772 18.87 -12.21 24.71
N GLY A 773 20.00 -11.93 25.32
CA GLY A 773 20.64 -12.81 26.30
C GLY A 773 21.64 -13.80 25.72
N ILE A 774 22.18 -13.58 24.51
CA ILE A 774 23.19 -14.42 23.88
C ILE A 774 24.44 -13.60 23.60
N PHE A 775 25.51 -13.88 24.35
CA PHE A 775 26.76 -13.15 24.30
C PHE A 775 27.89 -13.97 23.68
N PRO A 776 28.19 -13.77 22.40
CA PRO A 776 29.43 -14.26 21.79
C PRO A 776 30.58 -13.38 22.28
N ILE A 777 31.54 -13.99 23.02
CA ILE A 777 32.66 -13.29 23.57
C ILE A 777 33.87 -13.45 22.63
N VAL A 778 34.39 -12.35 22.11
CA VAL A 778 35.43 -12.34 21.07
C VAL A 778 36.85 -12.50 21.64
N ARG A 779 37.09 -12.22 22.93
CA ARG A 779 38.36 -12.47 23.63
C ARG A 779 38.14 -13.51 24.73
N GLU A 780 38.85 -14.61 24.67
CA GLU A 780 38.66 -15.71 25.61
C GLU A 780 38.89 -15.28 27.08
N GLU A 781 39.82 -14.37 27.33
CA GLU A 781 40.09 -13.77 28.65
C GLU A 781 38.88 -12.99 29.23
N ASP A 782 37.96 -12.50 28.42
CA ASP A 782 36.77 -11.78 28.87
C ASP A 782 35.68 -12.74 29.38
N MET A 783 35.72 -14.02 28.98
CA MET A 783 34.82 -15.06 29.49
C MET A 783 34.93 -15.28 31.01
N ASP A 784 36.10 -15.15 31.56
CA ASP A 784 36.35 -15.38 33.00
C ASP A 784 36.12 -14.11 33.82
N LYS A 785 36.20 -12.96 33.20
CA LYS A 785 35.92 -11.65 33.84
C LYS A 785 34.45 -11.37 33.94
N LEU A 786 33.64 -11.84 32.97
CA LEU A 786 32.22 -11.51 32.89
C LEU A 786 31.39 -12.29 33.89
N ASN A 787 30.63 -11.61 34.72
CA ASN A 787 29.73 -12.19 35.72
C ASN A 787 28.31 -11.56 35.64
N ALA A 788 27.34 -12.11 36.38
CA ALA A 788 25.96 -11.70 36.37
C ALA A 788 25.75 -10.23 36.76
N GLN A 789 26.52 -9.72 37.72
CA GLN A 789 26.41 -8.32 38.17
C GLN A 789 26.89 -7.37 37.07
N GLN A 790 28.01 -7.63 36.44
CA GLN A 790 28.56 -6.81 35.36
C GLN A 790 27.60 -6.80 34.14
N LEU A 791 27.02 -7.96 33.80
CA LEU A 791 25.98 -7.98 32.73
C LEU A 791 24.75 -7.14 33.06
N THR A 792 24.29 -7.22 34.30
CA THR A 792 23.17 -6.39 34.75
C THR A 792 23.51 -4.90 34.66
N GLU A 793 24.72 -4.50 35.06
CA GLU A 793 25.22 -3.12 34.94
C GLU A 793 25.31 -2.68 33.47
N ILE A 794 25.84 -3.52 32.58
CA ILE A 794 25.95 -3.28 31.14
C ILE A 794 24.54 -3.06 30.54
N TYR A 795 23.58 -3.94 30.81
CA TYR A 795 22.22 -3.80 30.34
C TYR A 795 21.57 -2.51 30.78
N LYS A 796 21.66 -2.16 32.07
CA LYS A 796 21.13 -0.89 32.61
C LYS A 796 21.78 0.34 32.00
N GLU A 797 23.09 0.25 31.74
CA GLU A 797 23.87 1.35 31.17
C GLU A 797 23.45 1.68 29.72
N ILE A 798 23.23 0.64 28.91
CA ILE A 798 22.91 0.83 27.48
C ILE A 798 21.43 0.93 27.18
N SER A 799 20.55 0.65 28.12
CA SER A 799 19.11 0.72 27.99
C SER A 799 18.57 2.12 28.27
N LEU A 800 17.40 2.43 27.70
CA LEU A 800 16.66 3.67 27.99
C LEU A 800 16.32 3.72 29.50
N SER A 801 16.46 4.88 30.12
CA SER A 801 16.18 5.01 31.56
C SER A 801 14.71 4.81 31.88
N PRO A 802 14.35 4.35 33.10
CA PRO A 802 12.95 4.20 33.53
C PRO A 802 12.13 5.49 33.42
N GLN A 803 12.74 6.64 33.62
CA GLN A 803 12.07 7.94 33.50
C GLN A 803 11.67 8.24 32.03
N GLN A 804 12.59 7.98 31.09
CA GLN A 804 12.32 8.14 29.65
C GLN A 804 11.27 7.15 29.17
N LEU A 805 11.32 5.90 29.67
CA LEU A 805 10.30 4.90 29.39
C LEU A 805 8.92 5.33 29.87
N ASN A 806 8.81 5.83 31.09
CA ASN A 806 7.54 6.33 31.63
C ASN A 806 6.98 7.48 30.79
N THR A 807 7.86 8.39 30.34
CA THR A 807 7.46 9.48 29.44
C THR A 807 6.93 8.94 28.11
N LEU A 808 7.58 7.94 27.54
CA LEU A 808 7.13 7.27 26.33
C LEU A 808 5.77 6.58 26.53
N CYS A 809 5.61 5.84 27.61
CA CYS A 809 4.34 5.18 27.95
C CYS A 809 3.21 6.20 28.15
N ASP A 810 3.47 7.32 28.82
CA ASP A 810 2.50 8.40 28.99
C ASP A 810 2.06 9.00 27.63
N GLN A 811 2.95 9.06 26.65
CA GLN A 811 2.63 9.55 25.30
C GLN A 811 1.84 8.51 24.50
N LEU A 812 2.21 7.22 24.60
CA LEU A 812 1.58 6.14 23.86
C LEU A 812 0.19 5.78 24.36
N PHE A 813 -0.02 5.81 25.70
CA PHE A 813 -1.19 5.25 26.38
C PHE A 813 -2.03 6.29 27.13
N LYS A 814 -1.84 7.60 26.92
CA LYS A 814 -2.75 8.61 27.47
C LYS A 814 -4.15 8.38 26.94
N LYS A 815 -5.09 8.07 27.85
CA LYS A 815 -6.51 8.13 27.56
C LYS A 815 -6.87 9.56 27.11
N LYS A 816 -7.39 9.69 25.89
CA LYS A 816 -8.04 10.91 25.41
C LYS A 816 -9.31 11.18 26.19
#